data_cae8da5fff6395f38b735f25be5b35ec
#
_entry.id   cae8da5fff6395f38b735f25be5b35ec
#
_cell.length_a   1.000
_cell.length_b   1.000
_cell.length_c   1.000
_cell.angle_alpha   90.00
_cell.angle_beta   90.00
_cell.angle_gamma   90.00
#
_symmetry.space_group_name_H-M   'P 1'
#
loop_
_entity.id
_entity.type
_entity.pdbx_description
1 polymer ?
#
loop_
_entity_poly.entity_id
_entity_poly.type
_entity_poly.pdbx_seq_one_letter_code
_entity_poly.pdbx_strand_id
1 'polypeptide(L)'
;MVRILLNGTPVDAPEGATLLEALRAHGLNVPTLCHDDRMKPASACRLCEVEVEGQDKVVCACATPVAEGLAIRTHGEALEGYRKGVVEMLARRYPADIPALDPEHPFHRLLGHYQVPATGIWDPARLDESHPYLRLDMNRCIDCYRCVHICEEVQGSSIWKVVGRGADAHVEPGEAGRLKDSPCLSCGACASTCPTGAIQDWALYRHGHPVSWTRTICSYCGTGCELEVGTLNDRLVDIRPSKASPVNEGHLCVKGRFGLGFNDAEDRITVPMVRRGGQWEAVSWDEALDAAADLLTRVKATHGPASLGVLGSSRGTNEEAFLTQKLARVALGTGNVDCCARVCHAPSAAGLGLALGTGAATNSFADVDQAGLVMVVGANPTENHPIVGLRIKHRALAGMPLIVIDPRRTELAALATVHLAPRPGTNIPLFLALAHVIVTEGLEDAAFVAARTEGFAAYRESLLEWTPKRAAEACGVAAEDIRKAARLYATTAPAYMCNGLGVTEQAQGSDGILALVHLALLTGNLGKPGSGVNPLRGQNNVQGCAQMGCEPKRLTGYQPYDQVVAKHEALWGPLPPPGLDLLEMLDAAADGRLKAMLVFGYDLYMSTAHAHGTARALAQLEGMVVVDLFMTETAKAFGTVFLPAASPFEKGGTFMNGERRVQKVRATVAPRGQSRSDLDILLALAQRLGAGDAFRYHDAEEVWNEVRKLWPAVAGVAYHRLDRSGGLQWPCPDELHPGTAILHKEGFPVGPKAQLRPLTWTPSREVPDADFPFILNTGRSLQHFNAGTMTVRTENTRLTRDDLLEVNPQDAESLGLLEDEEVTVESRHGRFQAHVHLTDRVRPGEPFGIFHNAKAMLNHATGPGRDPKTHTPEFKRTAVRILKTAAV
;
A
#
# COMPACT_ATOMS: atom_id res chain seq x y z
N MET A 1 -20.46 -26.05 -20.27
CA MET A 1 -21.37 -25.15 -21.03
C MET A 1 -22.71 -25.82 -21.09
N VAL A 2 -23.78 -25.08 -20.93
CA VAL A 2 -25.18 -25.53 -21.11
C VAL A 2 -25.79 -24.73 -22.24
N ARG A 3 -26.68 -25.34 -23.02
CA ARG A 3 -27.38 -24.69 -24.15
C ARG A 3 -28.73 -24.18 -23.69
N ILE A 4 -29.00 -22.89 -23.91
CA ILE A 4 -30.25 -22.20 -23.56
C ILE A 4 -30.79 -21.45 -24.79
N LEU A 5 -32.06 -21.08 -24.76
CA LEU A 5 -32.70 -20.23 -25.80
C LEU A 5 -32.92 -18.84 -25.20
N LEU A 6 -32.27 -17.82 -25.76
CA LEU A 6 -32.49 -16.42 -25.39
C LEU A 6 -33.34 -15.73 -26.47
N ASN A 7 -34.57 -15.39 -26.13
CA ASN A 7 -35.57 -14.81 -27.09
C ASN A 7 -35.68 -15.63 -28.39
N GLY A 8 -35.67 -16.98 -28.29
CA GLY A 8 -35.73 -17.90 -29.42
C GLY A 8 -34.37 -18.18 -30.10
N THR A 9 -33.29 -17.55 -29.71
CA THR A 9 -31.94 -17.78 -30.25
C THR A 9 -31.16 -18.74 -29.35
N PRO A 10 -30.65 -19.88 -29.87
CA PRO A 10 -29.83 -20.80 -29.09
C PRO A 10 -28.46 -20.21 -28.82
N VAL A 11 -28.05 -20.26 -27.56
CA VAL A 11 -26.74 -19.78 -27.09
C VAL A 11 -26.14 -20.75 -26.09
N ASP A 12 -24.79 -20.74 -25.96
CA ASP A 12 -24.07 -21.51 -24.96
C ASP A 12 -23.70 -20.60 -23.76
N ALA A 13 -24.03 -21.02 -22.56
CA ALA A 13 -23.72 -20.33 -21.32
C ALA A 13 -22.85 -21.20 -20.41
N PRO A 14 -21.95 -20.61 -19.60
CA PRO A 14 -21.16 -21.35 -18.61
C PRO A 14 -22.09 -22.04 -17.60
N GLU A 15 -21.83 -23.29 -17.27
CA GLU A 15 -22.53 -23.99 -16.21
C GLU A 15 -22.30 -23.27 -14.86
N GLY A 16 -23.36 -23.08 -14.08
CA GLY A 16 -23.29 -22.32 -12.81
C GLY A 16 -23.44 -20.81 -12.94
N ALA A 17 -23.40 -20.25 -14.16
CA ALA A 17 -23.69 -18.83 -14.37
C ALA A 17 -25.18 -18.52 -14.08
N THR A 18 -25.48 -17.27 -13.71
CA THR A 18 -26.87 -16.78 -13.62
C THR A 18 -27.43 -16.44 -15.00
N LEU A 19 -28.76 -16.39 -15.12
CA LEU A 19 -29.41 -15.93 -16.36
C LEU A 19 -28.98 -14.50 -16.69
N LEU A 20 -28.75 -13.61 -15.70
CA LEU A 20 -28.29 -12.23 -15.93
C LEU A 20 -26.90 -12.20 -16.56
N GLU A 21 -25.97 -13.02 -16.07
CA GLU A 21 -24.61 -13.14 -16.62
C GLU A 21 -24.67 -13.68 -18.06
N ALA A 22 -25.47 -14.70 -18.33
CA ALA A 22 -25.67 -15.23 -19.67
C ALA A 22 -26.26 -14.19 -20.64
N LEU A 23 -27.30 -13.45 -20.20
CA LEU A 23 -27.90 -12.37 -21.00
C LEU A 23 -26.87 -11.29 -21.35
N ARG A 24 -26.12 -10.81 -20.38
CA ARG A 24 -25.08 -9.78 -20.59
C ARG A 24 -23.95 -10.25 -21.51
N ALA A 25 -23.50 -11.49 -21.39
CA ALA A 25 -22.48 -12.08 -22.25
C ALA A 25 -22.93 -12.11 -23.74
N HIS A 26 -24.22 -12.19 -23.97
CA HIS A 26 -24.81 -12.16 -25.33
C HIS A 26 -25.42 -10.80 -25.73
N GLY A 27 -25.04 -9.72 -25.03
CA GLY A 27 -25.43 -8.34 -25.36
C GLY A 27 -26.88 -7.98 -25.01
N LEU A 28 -27.59 -8.84 -24.27
CA LEU A 28 -28.97 -8.61 -23.83
C LEU A 28 -28.96 -7.96 -22.43
N ASN A 29 -29.52 -6.77 -22.34
CA ASN A 29 -29.59 -6.04 -21.07
C ASN A 29 -31.03 -6.03 -20.53
N VAL A 30 -31.19 -6.53 -19.32
CA VAL A 30 -32.40 -6.34 -18.49
C VAL A 30 -32.10 -5.35 -17.37
N PRO A 31 -33.05 -4.47 -16.99
CA PRO A 31 -32.80 -3.47 -15.98
C PRO A 31 -32.53 -4.08 -14.60
N THR A 32 -31.54 -3.52 -13.89
CA THR A 32 -31.20 -3.92 -12.52
C THR A 32 -30.91 -2.69 -11.67
N LEU A 33 -31.34 -2.65 -10.41
CA LEU A 33 -31.00 -1.60 -9.44
C LEU A 33 -30.31 -2.17 -8.19
N CYS A 34 -30.58 -3.41 -7.80
CA CYS A 34 -30.00 -4.03 -6.61
C CYS A 34 -28.77 -4.93 -6.91
N HIS A 35 -28.44 -5.15 -8.18
CA HIS A 35 -27.35 -6.03 -8.58
C HIS A 35 -26.03 -5.26 -8.74
N ASP A 36 -24.94 -5.86 -8.22
CA ASP A 36 -23.55 -5.47 -8.50
C ASP A 36 -22.72 -6.75 -8.59
N ASP A 37 -21.90 -6.88 -9.63
CA ASP A 37 -21.15 -8.10 -9.96
C ASP A 37 -20.16 -8.55 -8.86
N ARG A 38 -19.87 -7.68 -7.89
CA ARG A 38 -18.98 -7.97 -6.74
C ARG A 38 -19.70 -8.63 -5.55
N MET A 39 -21.02 -8.76 -5.60
CA MET A 39 -21.87 -9.19 -4.47
C MET A 39 -22.79 -10.32 -4.88
N LYS A 40 -23.24 -11.08 -3.89
CA LYS A 40 -24.33 -12.04 -4.10
C LYS A 40 -25.62 -11.32 -4.53
N PRO A 41 -26.44 -11.94 -5.38
CA PRO A 41 -27.70 -11.34 -5.82
C PRO A 41 -28.67 -11.10 -4.66
N ALA A 42 -29.05 -9.86 -4.40
CA ALA A 42 -30.02 -9.51 -3.37
C ALA A 42 -31.47 -9.79 -3.80
N SER A 43 -31.75 -9.82 -5.10
CA SER A 43 -33.10 -10.01 -5.68
C SER A 43 -34.19 -9.08 -5.13
N ALA A 44 -33.78 -7.92 -4.61
CA ALA A 44 -34.66 -6.97 -3.91
C ALA A 44 -35.50 -6.11 -4.86
N CYS A 45 -34.89 -5.60 -5.96
CA CYS A 45 -35.57 -4.64 -6.84
C CYS A 45 -36.55 -5.29 -7.85
N ARG A 46 -36.42 -6.55 -8.13
CA ARG A 46 -37.30 -7.34 -9.07
C ARG A 46 -37.34 -6.87 -10.51
N LEU A 47 -36.53 -5.91 -10.91
CA LEU A 47 -36.51 -5.38 -12.28
C LEU A 47 -35.90 -6.33 -13.31
N CYS A 48 -35.00 -7.24 -12.90
CA CYS A 48 -34.38 -8.21 -13.77
C CYS A 48 -35.23 -9.47 -14.07
N GLU A 49 -36.49 -9.45 -13.70
CA GLU A 49 -37.38 -10.59 -13.98
C GLU A 49 -37.52 -10.88 -15.46
N VAL A 50 -37.52 -12.17 -15.78
CA VAL A 50 -37.67 -12.74 -17.13
C VAL A 50 -38.67 -13.87 -17.09
N GLU A 51 -39.32 -14.16 -18.22
CA GLU A 51 -40.18 -15.33 -18.40
C GLU A 51 -39.32 -16.55 -18.76
N VAL A 52 -39.64 -17.69 -18.19
CA VAL A 52 -39.07 -18.99 -18.58
C VAL A 52 -40.19 -19.85 -19.12
N GLU A 53 -40.04 -20.37 -20.32
CA GLU A 53 -41.05 -21.17 -21.01
C GLU A 53 -41.41 -22.41 -20.17
N GLY A 54 -42.71 -22.67 -20.01
CA GLY A 54 -43.22 -23.77 -19.17
C GLY A 54 -43.31 -23.43 -17.66
N GLN A 55 -43.02 -22.18 -17.27
CA GLN A 55 -43.24 -21.70 -15.89
C GLN A 55 -44.33 -20.62 -15.87
N ASP A 56 -45.22 -20.71 -14.88
CA ASP A 56 -46.32 -19.75 -14.72
C ASP A 56 -45.88 -18.44 -14.07
N LYS A 57 -44.66 -18.40 -13.50
CA LYS A 57 -44.11 -17.24 -12.78
C LYS A 57 -42.81 -16.75 -13.40
N VAL A 58 -42.63 -15.42 -13.44
CA VAL A 58 -41.37 -14.77 -13.79
C VAL A 58 -40.28 -15.09 -12.73
N VAL A 59 -39.02 -15.14 -13.16
CA VAL A 59 -37.88 -15.42 -12.29
C VAL A 59 -36.87 -14.27 -12.33
N CYS A 60 -36.19 -14.02 -11.22
CA CYS A 60 -35.12 -13.01 -11.15
C CYS A 60 -33.88 -13.52 -11.88
N ALA A 61 -33.53 -12.93 -13.02
CA ALA A 61 -32.38 -13.35 -13.81
C ALA A 61 -31.05 -13.25 -13.02
N CYS A 62 -30.92 -12.30 -12.10
CA CYS A 62 -29.72 -12.14 -11.29
C CYS A 62 -29.44 -13.29 -10.29
N ALA A 63 -30.45 -14.10 -9.94
CA ALA A 63 -30.32 -15.15 -8.94
C ALA A 63 -30.71 -16.55 -9.48
N THR A 64 -31.17 -16.65 -10.72
CA THR A 64 -31.55 -17.91 -11.31
C THR A 64 -30.39 -18.48 -12.12
N PRO A 65 -29.88 -19.69 -11.79
CA PRO A 65 -28.81 -20.32 -12.52
C PRO A 65 -29.30 -20.80 -13.90
N VAL A 66 -28.40 -20.80 -14.89
CA VAL A 66 -28.66 -21.43 -16.19
C VAL A 66 -28.79 -22.94 -16.04
N ALA A 67 -29.67 -23.55 -16.85
CA ALA A 67 -29.81 -25.00 -16.95
C ALA A 67 -30.08 -25.39 -18.42
N GLU A 68 -29.73 -26.63 -18.78
CA GLU A 68 -29.87 -27.13 -20.14
C GLU A 68 -31.31 -27.04 -20.63
N GLY A 69 -31.50 -26.51 -21.81
CA GLY A 69 -32.82 -26.43 -22.46
C GLY A 69 -33.73 -25.29 -22.00
N LEU A 70 -33.30 -24.43 -21.07
CA LEU A 70 -34.11 -23.28 -20.65
C LEU A 70 -34.37 -22.33 -21.85
N ALA A 71 -35.63 -21.97 -22.06
CA ALA A 71 -36.06 -20.96 -23.00
C ALA A 71 -36.51 -19.70 -22.26
N ILE A 72 -35.80 -18.59 -22.50
CA ILE A 72 -35.93 -17.34 -21.73
C ILE A 72 -36.44 -16.24 -22.67
N ARG A 73 -37.46 -15.51 -22.19
CA ARG A 73 -37.96 -14.29 -22.84
C ARG A 73 -37.68 -13.10 -21.93
N THR A 74 -36.97 -12.08 -22.48
CA THR A 74 -36.50 -10.92 -21.73
C THR A 74 -37.39 -9.69 -21.87
N HIS A 75 -38.31 -9.66 -22.79
CA HIS A 75 -39.22 -8.54 -23.13
C HIS A 75 -40.59 -9.07 -23.58
N GLY A 76 -41.59 -8.22 -23.50
CA GLY A 76 -42.97 -8.48 -23.79
C GLY A 76 -43.88 -7.53 -23.02
N GLU A 77 -45.10 -7.29 -23.48
CA GLU A 77 -46.01 -6.30 -22.87
C GLU A 77 -46.22 -6.55 -21.37
N ALA A 78 -46.39 -7.81 -20.98
CA ALA A 78 -46.58 -8.18 -19.56
C ALA A 78 -45.35 -7.87 -18.70
N LEU A 79 -44.14 -8.22 -19.18
CA LEU A 79 -42.89 -7.93 -18.47
C LEU A 79 -42.63 -6.43 -18.36
N GLU A 80 -42.86 -5.65 -19.42
CA GLU A 80 -42.67 -4.21 -19.39
C GLU A 80 -43.72 -3.53 -18.51
N GLY A 81 -44.96 -3.99 -18.51
CA GLY A 81 -46.00 -3.56 -17.58
C GLY A 81 -45.65 -3.84 -16.12
N TYR A 82 -45.08 -5.02 -15.83
CA TYR A 82 -44.59 -5.39 -14.52
C TYR A 82 -43.43 -4.47 -14.07
N ARG A 83 -42.40 -4.28 -14.90
CA ARG A 83 -41.27 -3.40 -14.61
C ARG A 83 -41.69 -1.97 -14.34
N LYS A 84 -42.60 -1.46 -15.15
CA LYS A 84 -43.20 -0.12 -14.94
C LYS A 84 -43.87 -0.02 -13.57
N GLY A 85 -44.68 -1.01 -13.18
CA GLY A 85 -45.32 -1.06 -11.87
C GLY A 85 -44.33 -1.06 -10.70
N VAL A 86 -43.21 -1.77 -10.85
CA VAL A 86 -42.10 -1.72 -9.86
C VAL A 86 -41.49 -0.31 -9.77
N VAL A 87 -41.21 0.32 -10.91
CA VAL A 87 -40.66 1.70 -10.95
C VAL A 87 -41.65 2.68 -10.32
N GLU A 88 -42.96 2.56 -10.58
CA GLU A 88 -44.00 3.35 -9.95
C GLU A 88 -44.04 3.22 -8.43
N MET A 89 -43.88 2.01 -7.91
CA MET A 89 -43.81 1.76 -6.46
C MET A 89 -42.60 2.48 -5.83
N LEU A 90 -41.43 2.36 -6.46
CA LEU A 90 -40.21 3.02 -5.99
C LEU A 90 -40.30 4.57 -6.07
N ALA A 91 -40.96 5.10 -7.11
CA ALA A 91 -41.13 6.54 -7.36
C ALA A 91 -42.03 7.24 -6.33
N ARG A 92 -42.94 6.54 -5.67
CA ARG A 92 -43.93 7.13 -4.72
C ARG A 92 -43.25 7.82 -3.53
N ARG A 93 -42.11 7.32 -3.06
CA ARG A 93 -41.36 7.91 -1.93
C ARG A 93 -40.20 8.79 -2.38
N TYR A 94 -39.88 8.76 -3.66
CA TYR A 94 -38.75 9.47 -4.22
C TYR A 94 -39.09 10.95 -4.47
N PRO A 95 -38.25 11.91 -3.99
CA PRO A 95 -38.55 13.34 -4.11
C PRO A 95 -38.70 13.78 -5.58
N ALA A 96 -39.73 14.60 -5.87
CA ALA A 96 -40.14 14.98 -7.22
C ALA A 96 -39.05 15.72 -8.01
N ASP A 97 -38.27 16.58 -7.35
CA ASP A 97 -37.31 17.47 -7.99
C ASP A 97 -35.96 16.82 -8.29
N ILE A 98 -35.65 15.71 -7.61
CA ILE A 98 -34.32 15.07 -7.68
C ILE A 98 -33.98 14.51 -9.07
N PRO A 99 -34.87 13.82 -9.79
CA PRO A 99 -34.51 13.23 -11.09
C PRO A 99 -34.07 14.26 -12.14
N ALA A 100 -34.61 15.48 -12.06
CA ALA A 100 -34.26 16.56 -12.97
C ALA A 100 -32.85 17.16 -12.69
N LEU A 101 -32.40 17.10 -11.43
CA LEU A 101 -31.10 17.61 -11.02
C LEU A 101 -29.92 16.69 -11.45
N ASP A 102 -30.19 15.40 -11.59
CA ASP A 102 -29.15 14.42 -11.94
C ASP A 102 -29.75 13.25 -12.77
N PRO A 103 -30.10 13.49 -14.04
CA PRO A 103 -30.82 12.53 -14.87
C PRO A 103 -30.03 11.25 -15.22
N GLU A 104 -28.72 11.27 -15.03
CA GLU A 104 -27.81 10.18 -15.45
C GLU A 104 -27.77 9.00 -14.49
N HIS A 105 -28.30 9.11 -13.28
CA HIS A 105 -28.35 7.98 -12.36
C HIS A 105 -29.23 6.82 -12.91
N PRO A 106 -28.85 5.55 -12.68
CA PRO A 106 -29.59 4.40 -13.18
C PRO A 106 -31.10 4.42 -12.90
N PHE A 107 -31.50 4.82 -11.70
CA PHE A 107 -32.93 4.92 -11.33
C PHE A 107 -33.62 6.06 -12.09
N HIS A 108 -32.98 7.21 -12.25
CA HIS A 108 -33.56 8.37 -12.93
C HIS A 108 -33.76 8.08 -14.43
N ARG A 109 -32.84 7.36 -15.05
CA ARG A 109 -33.00 6.88 -16.45
C ARG A 109 -34.22 5.95 -16.57
N LEU A 110 -34.48 5.09 -15.58
CA LEU A 110 -35.67 4.21 -15.58
C LEU A 110 -36.95 5.03 -15.42
N LEU A 111 -36.96 6.05 -14.53
CA LEU A 111 -38.10 6.97 -14.42
C LEU A 111 -38.41 7.64 -15.76
N GLY A 112 -37.39 8.12 -16.46
CA GLY A 112 -37.53 8.69 -17.80
C GLY A 112 -38.01 7.70 -18.87
N HIS A 113 -37.42 6.49 -18.87
CA HIS A 113 -37.77 5.43 -19.82
C HIS A 113 -39.23 5.00 -19.70
N TYR A 114 -39.72 4.77 -18.48
CA TYR A 114 -41.12 4.36 -18.24
C TYR A 114 -42.09 5.51 -18.11
N GLN A 115 -41.61 6.77 -18.21
CA GLN A 115 -42.40 8.01 -18.03
C GLN A 115 -43.14 8.02 -16.69
N VAL A 116 -42.46 7.61 -15.62
CA VAL A 116 -43.02 7.58 -14.25
C VAL A 116 -42.52 8.79 -13.48
N PRO A 117 -43.46 9.69 -12.99
CA PRO A 117 -43.07 10.79 -12.16
C PRO A 117 -42.75 10.36 -10.73
N ALA A 118 -41.69 10.92 -10.15
CA ALA A 118 -41.47 10.86 -8.70
C ALA A 118 -42.46 11.79 -7.98
N THR A 119 -42.98 11.36 -6.81
CA THR A 119 -44.06 12.08 -6.09
C THR A 119 -43.81 12.26 -4.60
N GLY A 120 -42.65 11.80 -4.09
CA GLY A 120 -42.26 11.94 -2.69
C GLY A 120 -41.88 13.38 -2.33
N ILE A 121 -41.82 13.63 -1.03
CA ILE A 121 -41.42 14.93 -0.46
C ILE A 121 -40.04 14.76 0.19
N TRP A 122 -39.18 15.75 0.01
CA TRP A 122 -37.85 15.76 0.62
C TRP A 122 -37.95 16.12 2.12
N ASP A 123 -37.26 15.33 2.97
CA ASP A 123 -37.21 15.49 4.43
C ASP A 123 -35.78 15.82 4.88
N PRO A 124 -35.51 16.98 5.48
CA PRO A 124 -34.19 17.37 5.96
C PRO A 124 -33.64 16.45 7.06
N ALA A 125 -34.50 15.75 7.82
CA ALA A 125 -34.06 14.81 8.86
C ALA A 125 -33.34 13.58 8.29
N ARG A 126 -33.47 13.31 6.99
CA ARG A 126 -32.84 12.17 6.29
C ARG A 126 -31.53 12.56 5.59
N LEU A 127 -30.96 13.71 5.92
CA LEU A 127 -29.71 14.23 5.39
C LEU A 127 -28.61 14.11 6.44
N ASP A 128 -27.50 13.43 6.12
CA ASP A 128 -26.27 13.40 6.93
C ASP A 128 -25.09 13.93 6.12
N GLU A 129 -24.56 15.06 6.57
CA GLU A 129 -23.41 15.77 5.99
C GLU A 129 -22.18 15.74 6.93
N SER A 130 -22.20 14.89 7.94
CA SER A 130 -21.15 14.79 8.96
C SER A 130 -19.83 14.23 8.43
N HIS A 131 -19.88 13.30 7.48
CA HIS A 131 -18.71 12.62 6.97
C HIS A 131 -17.92 13.49 5.97
N PRO A 132 -16.57 13.60 6.09
CA PRO A 132 -15.78 14.54 5.27
C PRO A 132 -15.77 14.22 3.78
N TYR A 133 -15.98 12.99 3.39
CA TYR A 133 -15.96 12.56 1.98
C TYR A 133 -17.30 12.16 1.40
N LEU A 134 -18.25 11.77 2.23
CA LEU A 134 -19.53 11.22 1.80
C LEU A 134 -20.69 12.08 2.28
N ARG A 135 -21.58 12.38 1.38
CA ARG A 135 -22.88 13.02 1.65
C ARG A 135 -23.97 11.96 1.55
N LEU A 136 -24.78 11.84 2.57
CA LEU A 136 -25.91 10.92 2.62
C LEU A 136 -27.22 11.70 2.50
N ASP A 137 -27.94 11.51 1.43
CA ASP A 137 -29.31 12.01 1.26
C ASP A 137 -30.25 10.82 1.14
N MET A 138 -30.64 10.28 2.30
CA MET A 138 -31.48 9.07 2.37
C MET A 138 -32.89 9.27 1.84
N ASN A 139 -33.29 10.48 1.47
CA ASN A 139 -34.48 10.73 0.68
C ASN A 139 -34.43 10.07 -0.69
N ARG A 140 -33.22 9.92 -1.24
CA ARG A 140 -32.96 9.26 -2.52
C ARG A 140 -32.86 7.73 -2.40
N CYS A 141 -33.00 7.16 -1.19
CA CYS A 141 -32.87 5.73 -0.99
C CYS A 141 -34.11 4.97 -1.52
N ILE A 142 -33.88 3.94 -2.29
CA ILE A 142 -34.91 3.02 -2.83
C ILE A 142 -34.84 1.62 -2.18
N ASP A 143 -34.14 1.49 -1.08
CA ASP A 143 -33.95 0.26 -0.31
C ASP A 143 -33.47 -0.93 -1.15
N CYS A 144 -32.54 -0.68 -2.08
CA CYS A 144 -31.94 -1.71 -2.93
C CYS A 144 -30.88 -2.56 -2.21
N TYR A 145 -30.44 -2.16 -1.03
CA TYR A 145 -29.49 -2.83 -0.11
C TYR A 145 -28.06 -3.01 -0.66
N ARG A 146 -27.71 -2.41 -1.79
CA ARG A 146 -26.35 -2.54 -2.36
C ARG A 146 -25.28 -2.03 -1.39
N CYS A 147 -25.52 -0.92 -0.67
CA CYS A 147 -24.60 -0.38 0.35
C CYS A 147 -24.43 -1.33 1.53
N VAL A 148 -25.47 -2.04 1.94
CA VAL A 148 -25.41 -3.06 2.99
C VAL A 148 -24.52 -4.22 2.55
N HIS A 149 -24.87 -4.85 1.42
CA HIS A 149 -24.15 -6.02 0.90
C HIS A 149 -22.68 -5.71 0.57
N ILE A 150 -22.39 -4.59 -0.07
CA ILE A 150 -21.00 -4.28 -0.42
C ILE A 150 -20.15 -4.00 0.82
N CYS A 151 -20.72 -3.41 1.86
CA CYS A 151 -20.03 -3.19 3.11
C CYS A 151 -19.78 -4.48 3.89
N GLU A 152 -20.72 -5.40 3.87
CA GLU A 152 -20.61 -6.70 4.54
C GLU A 152 -19.78 -7.70 3.73
N GLU A 153 -20.18 -7.98 2.49
CA GLU A 153 -19.61 -9.05 1.67
C GLU A 153 -18.25 -8.69 1.08
N VAL A 154 -18.02 -7.39 0.76
CA VAL A 154 -16.80 -6.93 0.11
C VAL A 154 -15.83 -6.29 1.09
N GLN A 155 -16.30 -5.41 1.99
CA GLN A 155 -15.43 -4.74 2.96
C GLN A 155 -15.32 -5.48 4.30
N GLY A 156 -16.22 -6.44 4.57
CA GLY A 156 -16.26 -7.17 5.84
C GLY A 156 -16.46 -6.25 7.06
N SER A 157 -17.17 -5.10 6.89
CA SER A 157 -17.27 -4.07 7.91
C SER A 157 -18.67 -3.87 8.49
N SER A 158 -19.72 -4.29 7.78
CA SER A 158 -21.13 -4.29 8.25
C SER A 158 -21.60 -2.98 8.90
N ILE A 159 -21.21 -1.84 8.31
CA ILE A 159 -21.57 -0.50 8.81
C ILE A 159 -23.05 -0.20 8.59
N TRP A 160 -23.57 -0.59 7.42
CA TRP A 160 -24.94 -0.32 7.02
C TRP A 160 -25.87 -1.37 7.56
N LYS A 161 -27.00 -0.94 8.14
CA LYS A 161 -28.06 -1.81 8.69
C LYS A 161 -29.39 -1.51 8.04
N VAL A 162 -30.25 -2.54 7.97
CA VAL A 162 -31.67 -2.36 7.64
C VAL A 162 -32.44 -2.30 8.94
N VAL A 163 -33.11 -1.20 9.18
CA VAL A 163 -33.90 -0.94 10.40
C VAL A 163 -35.37 -0.83 10.05
N GLY A 164 -36.25 -1.17 11.00
CA GLY A 164 -37.68 -1.16 10.78
C GLY A 164 -38.21 -2.43 10.10
N ARG A 165 -39.51 -2.44 9.76
CA ARG A 165 -40.21 -3.57 9.12
C ARG A 165 -41.25 -3.09 8.12
N GLY A 166 -41.47 -3.85 7.06
CA GLY A 166 -42.49 -3.55 6.05
C GLY A 166 -42.27 -2.19 5.41
N ALA A 167 -43.28 -1.33 5.47
CA ALA A 167 -43.21 0.01 4.87
C ALA A 167 -42.24 0.98 5.59
N ASP A 168 -41.84 0.70 6.82
CA ASP A 168 -40.93 1.52 7.62
C ASP A 168 -39.47 1.03 7.55
N ALA A 169 -39.23 -0.06 6.82
CA ALA A 169 -37.89 -0.53 6.59
C ALA A 169 -37.06 0.52 5.83
N HIS A 170 -35.86 0.80 6.33
CA HIS A 170 -34.93 1.75 5.72
C HIS A 170 -33.48 1.40 6.05
N VAL A 171 -32.55 1.95 5.30
CA VAL A 171 -31.11 1.76 5.49
C VAL A 171 -30.51 2.93 6.26
N GLU A 172 -29.71 2.63 7.30
CA GLU A 172 -28.98 3.65 8.08
C GLU A 172 -27.57 3.19 8.46
N PRO A 173 -26.62 4.12 8.75
CA PRO A 173 -25.27 3.80 9.17
C PRO A 173 -25.20 3.52 10.69
N GLY A 174 -25.03 2.26 11.08
CA GLY A 174 -24.75 1.86 12.46
C GLY A 174 -25.77 2.27 13.52
N GLU A 175 -25.39 2.18 14.81
CA GLU A 175 -26.23 2.55 15.96
C GLU A 175 -26.23 4.05 16.27
N ALA A 176 -25.20 4.78 15.81
CA ALA A 176 -25.02 6.19 16.08
C ALA A 176 -25.83 7.12 15.14
N GLY A 177 -26.49 6.59 14.12
CA GLY A 177 -27.32 7.35 13.17
C GLY A 177 -26.54 8.23 12.20
N ARG A 178 -25.24 8.51 12.48
CA ARG A 178 -24.36 9.30 11.61
C ARG A 178 -23.20 8.47 11.11
N LEU A 179 -22.86 8.62 9.82
CA LEU A 179 -21.76 7.86 9.25
C LEU A 179 -20.40 8.19 9.88
N LYS A 180 -20.15 9.45 10.24
CA LYS A 180 -18.90 9.89 10.91
C LYS A 180 -18.66 9.19 12.25
N ASP A 181 -19.74 8.94 13.01
CA ASP A 181 -19.66 8.39 14.36
C ASP A 181 -19.60 6.85 14.36
N SER A 182 -19.69 6.22 13.19
CA SER A 182 -19.56 4.78 13.00
C SER A 182 -18.11 4.37 12.72
N PRO A 183 -17.72 3.08 12.89
CA PRO A 183 -16.37 2.58 12.56
C PRO A 183 -16.16 2.44 11.04
N CYS A 184 -16.68 3.39 10.25
CA CYS A 184 -16.58 3.39 8.80
C CYS A 184 -15.12 3.52 8.34
N LEU A 185 -14.68 2.62 7.42
CA LEU A 185 -13.34 2.65 6.82
C LEU A 185 -13.16 3.73 5.74
N SER A 186 -14.20 4.48 5.44
CA SER A 186 -14.23 5.54 4.41
C SER A 186 -13.73 5.07 3.03
N CYS A 187 -14.00 3.81 2.66
CA CYS A 187 -13.54 3.23 1.39
C CYS A 187 -14.36 3.69 0.16
N GLY A 188 -15.55 4.29 0.36
CA GLY A 188 -16.42 4.79 -0.70
C GLY A 188 -17.10 3.72 -1.56
N ALA A 189 -17.02 2.43 -1.20
CA ALA A 189 -17.63 1.34 -1.96
C ALA A 189 -19.16 1.49 -2.06
N CYS A 190 -19.82 1.92 -0.97
CA CYS A 190 -21.25 2.17 -0.92
C CYS A 190 -21.68 3.31 -1.87
N ALA A 191 -20.89 4.39 -1.96
CA ALA A 191 -21.16 5.50 -2.90
C ALA A 191 -20.98 5.04 -4.35
N SER A 192 -19.91 4.27 -4.64
CA SER A 192 -19.64 3.77 -6.00
C SER A 192 -20.73 2.84 -6.52
N THR A 193 -21.49 2.18 -5.64
CA THR A 193 -22.52 1.22 -6.03
C THR A 193 -23.93 1.79 -5.97
N CYS A 194 -24.17 2.95 -5.35
CA CYS A 194 -25.52 3.51 -5.13
C CYS A 194 -26.20 3.89 -6.46
N PRO A 195 -27.37 3.30 -6.83
CA PRO A 195 -28.00 3.54 -8.12
C PRO A 195 -28.80 4.84 -8.20
N THR A 196 -28.91 5.58 -7.08
CA THR A 196 -29.72 6.81 -6.96
C THR A 196 -28.93 8.02 -6.48
N GLY A 197 -27.65 7.83 -6.08
CA GLY A 197 -26.89 8.89 -5.43
C GLY A 197 -27.37 9.24 -4.02
N ALA A 198 -28.09 8.33 -3.32
CA ALA A 198 -28.41 8.50 -1.91
C ALA A 198 -27.15 8.57 -1.04
N ILE A 199 -26.11 7.87 -1.43
CA ILE A 199 -24.75 7.98 -0.89
C ILE A 199 -23.87 8.52 -2.01
N GLN A 200 -23.32 9.70 -1.82
CA GLN A 200 -22.64 10.46 -2.86
C GLN A 200 -21.29 10.98 -2.37
N ASP A 201 -20.32 11.06 -3.26
CA ASP A 201 -19.03 11.71 -3.02
C ASP A 201 -19.22 13.24 -2.96
N TRP A 202 -18.67 13.90 -1.95
CA TRP A 202 -18.70 15.36 -1.84
C TRP A 202 -18.06 16.06 -3.03
N ALA A 203 -17.02 15.48 -3.62
CA ALA A 203 -16.35 16.09 -4.78
C ALA A 203 -17.27 16.12 -5.99
N LEU A 204 -18.00 15.03 -6.27
CA LEU A 204 -18.99 14.99 -7.34
C LEU A 204 -20.15 15.97 -7.09
N TYR A 205 -20.61 16.08 -5.84
CA TYR A 205 -21.67 17.00 -5.48
C TYR A 205 -21.26 18.48 -5.67
N ARG A 206 -20.00 18.83 -5.33
CA ARG A 206 -19.49 20.20 -5.40
C ARG A 206 -18.99 20.63 -6.77
N HIS A 207 -18.39 19.70 -7.53
CA HIS A 207 -17.68 20.01 -8.77
C HIS A 207 -18.36 19.46 -10.03
N GLY A 208 -19.34 18.57 -9.89
CA GLY A 208 -20.01 17.92 -11.01
C GLY A 208 -19.32 16.65 -11.48
N HIS A 209 -19.83 16.07 -12.57
CA HIS A 209 -19.36 14.80 -13.09
C HIS A 209 -18.14 14.97 -14.00
N PRO A 210 -17.20 13.99 -13.99
CA PRO A 210 -16.05 13.98 -14.89
C PRO A 210 -16.48 13.86 -16.36
N VAL A 211 -15.71 14.52 -17.22
CA VAL A 211 -15.89 14.44 -18.70
C VAL A 211 -14.91 13.48 -19.35
N SER A 212 -13.85 13.09 -18.66
CA SER A 212 -12.86 12.13 -19.13
C SER A 212 -12.40 11.22 -18.00
N TRP A 213 -11.97 10.00 -18.39
CA TRP A 213 -11.47 8.99 -17.46
C TRP A 213 -10.15 8.44 -17.94
N THR A 214 -9.16 8.42 -17.05
CA THR A 214 -7.84 7.88 -17.35
C THR A 214 -7.47 6.79 -16.33
N ARG A 215 -7.04 5.63 -16.81
CA ARG A 215 -6.49 4.58 -15.95
C ARG A 215 -5.07 4.89 -15.57
N THR A 216 -4.78 4.82 -14.28
CA THR A 216 -3.42 4.99 -13.71
C THR A 216 -3.27 4.15 -12.44
N ILE A 217 -2.14 4.28 -11.76
CA ILE A 217 -1.82 3.49 -10.57
C ILE A 217 -1.82 4.38 -9.33
N CYS A 218 -2.39 3.87 -8.24
CA CYS A 218 -2.41 4.52 -6.94
C CYS A 218 -0.98 4.84 -6.45
N SER A 219 -0.76 6.07 -6.03
CA SER A 219 0.54 6.56 -5.58
C SER A 219 0.81 6.37 -4.09
N TYR A 220 -0.01 5.62 -3.35
CA TYR A 220 0.17 5.45 -1.92
C TYR A 220 1.01 4.24 -1.55
N CYS A 221 0.44 3.06 -1.45
CA CYS A 221 1.17 1.88 -0.94
C CYS A 221 1.60 0.91 -2.05
N GLY A 222 2.46 -0.03 -1.68
CA GLY A 222 3.02 -1.04 -2.57
C GLY A 222 2.04 -2.12 -3.05
N THR A 223 0.75 -2.00 -2.77
CA THR A 223 -0.27 -2.88 -3.37
C THR A 223 -0.39 -2.66 -4.87
N GLY A 224 -0.28 -1.39 -5.35
CA GLY A 224 -0.37 -1.08 -6.78
C GLY A 224 -1.78 -1.17 -7.34
N CYS A 225 -2.78 -0.66 -6.60
CA CYS A 225 -4.17 -0.60 -7.06
C CYS A 225 -4.31 0.24 -8.33
N GLU A 226 -5.02 -0.27 -9.33
CA GLU A 226 -5.36 0.48 -10.53
C GLU A 226 -6.59 1.35 -10.30
N LEU A 227 -6.47 2.61 -10.68
CA LEU A 227 -7.48 3.66 -10.55
C LEU A 227 -8.03 4.03 -11.91
N GLU A 228 -9.31 4.38 -11.94
CA GLU A 228 -9.93 5.18 -12.99
C GLU A 228 -10.13 6.58 -12.44
N VAL A 229 -9.38 7.54 -12.95
CA VAL A 229 -9.36 8.93 -12.50
C VAL A 229 -10.21 9.76 -13.42
N GLY A 230 -11.26 10.36 -12.87
CA GLY A 230 -12.18 11.24 -13.56
C GLY A 230 -11.75 12.71 -13.44
N THR A 231 -11.71 13.41 -14.56
CA THR A 231 -11.28 14.81 -14.63
C THR A 231 -12.34 15.71 -15.24
N LEU A 232 -12.40 16.96 -14.77
CA LEU A 232 -13.21 18.05 -15.29
C LEU A 232 -12.39 19.35 -15.24
N ASN A 233 -12.25 20.04 -16.37
CA ASN A 233 -11.50 21.31 -16.47
C ASN A 233 -10.07 21.19 -15.88
N ASP A 234 -9.35 20.15 -16.26
CA ASP A 234 -7.98 19.84 -15.77
C ASP A 234 -7.89 19.71 -14.22
N ARG A 235 -8.98 19.28 -13.58
CA ARG A 235 -9.01 18.98 -12.13
C ARG A 235 -9.44 17.55 -11.89
N LEU A 236 -8.89 16.97 -10.85
CA LEU A 236 -9.29 15.65 -10.34
C LEU A 236 -10.62 15.79 -9.60
N VAL A 237 -11.68 15.12 -10.05
CA VAL A 237 -13.01 15.23 -9.46
C VAL A 237 -13.59 13.93 -8.94
N ASP A 238 -13.15 12.77 -9.48
CA ASP A 238 -13.57 11.46 -8.98
C ASP A 238 -12.47 10.44 -9.16
N ILE A 239 -12.39 9.46 -8.27
CA ILE A 239 -11.61 8.23 -8.48
C ILE A 239 -12.51 7.02 -8.30
N ARG A 240 -12.45 6.11 -9.23
CA ARG A 240 -13.09 4.79 -9.16
C ARG A 240 -12.06 3.67 -9.16
N PRO A 241 -12.35 2.55 -8.51
CA PRO A 241 -11.53 1.36 -8.66
C PRO A 241 -11.71 0.78 -10.07
N SER A 242 -10.61 0.45 -10.74
CA SER A 242 -10.68 -0.31 -12.00
C SER A 242 -11.17 -1.74 -11.72
N LYS A 243 -12.28 -2.13 -12.32
CA LYS A 243 -12.83 -3.49 -12.22
C LYS A 243 -11.99 -4.51 -12.98
N ALA A 244 -11.25 -4.08 -13.99
CA ALA A 244 -10.36 -4.92 -14.79
C ALA A 244 -9.00 -5.19 -14.12
N SER A 245 -8.70 -4.55 -13.01
CA SER A 245 -7.43 -4.68 -12.32
C SER A 245 -7.27 -6.06 -11.67
N PRO A 246 -6.20 -6.82 -11.96
CA PRO A 246 -5.92 -8.10 -11.29
C PRO A 246 -5.43 -7.95 -9.86
N VAL A 247 -5.17 -6.72 -9.41
CA VAL A 247 -4.62 -6.41 -8.09
C VAL A 247 -5.71 -6.08 -7.10
N ASN A 248 -6.60 -5.14 -7.45
CA ASN A 248 -7.63 -4.61 -6.54
C ASN A 248 -9.07 -4.94 -6.94
N GLU A 249 -9.33 -5.58 -8.06
CA GLU A 249 -10.61 -6.20 -8.45
C GLU A 249 -11.85 -5.33 -8.16
N GLY A 250 -11.75 -4.03 -8.47
CA GLY A 250 -12.84 -3.09 -8.24
C GLY A 250 -12.97 -2.57 -6.79
N HIS A 251 -11.88 -2.60 -5.99
CA HIS A 251 -11.85 -2.11 -4.61
C HIS A 251 -10.77 -1.07 -4.38
N LEU A 252 -11.00 -0.14 -3.45
CA LEU A 252 -10.04 0.86 -2.99
C LEU A 252 -10.19 1.08 -1.48
N CYS A 253 -9.10 1.56 -0.86
CA CYS A 253 -9.14 2.10 0.51
C CYS A 253 -9.36 3.60 0.50
N VAL A 254 -9.56 4.19 1.69
CA VAL A 254 -9.77 5.65 1.87
C VAL A 254 -8.70 6.49 1.18
N LYS A 255 -7.42 6.11 1.27
CA LYS A 255 -6.32 6.85 0.64
C LYS A 255 -6.39 6.82 -0.90
N GLY A 256 -6.57 5.64 -1.47
CA GLY A 256 -6.69 5.46 -2.92
C GLY A 256 -7.95 6.09 -3.50
N ARG A 257 -9.06 6.09 -2.75
CA ARG A 257 -10.35 6.63 -3.18
C ARG A 257 -10.44 8.15 -3.04
N PHE A 258 -9.98 8.70 -1.92
CA PHE A 258 -10.24 10.08 -1.54
C PHE A 258 -8.99 10.92 -1.27
N GLY A 259 -7.83 10.31 -1.17
CA GLY A 259 -6.58 10.99 -0.84
C GLY A 259 -5.98 11.84 -1.96
N LEU A 260 -6.79 12.57 -2.72
CA LEU A 260 -6.38 13.37 -3.89
C LEU A 260 -6.05 14.82 -3.56
N GLY A 261 -6.64 15.35 -2.49
CA GLY A 261 -6.60 16.78 -2.17
C GLY A 261 -5.20 17.39 -2.14
N PHE A 262 -4.19 16.57 -1.87
CA PHE A 262 -2.79 17.03 -1.90
C PHE A 262 -2.35 17.57 -3.27
N ASN A 263 -2.99 17.12 -4.36
CA ASN A 263 -2.62 17.55 -5.72
C ASN A 263 -2.89 19.04 -5.93
N ASP A 264 -3.97 19.53 -5.35
CA ASP A 264 -4.44 20.92 -5.45
C ASP A 264 -4.25 21.69 -4.12
N ALA A 265 -3.40 21.18 -3.19
CA ALA A 265 -3.17 21.86 -1.92
C ALA A 265 -2.52 23.23 -2.11
N GLU A 266 -2.97 24.21 -1.32
CA GLU A 266 -2.57 25.63 -1.45
C GLU A 266 -1.07 25.83 -1.15
N ASP A 267 -0.48 24.99 -0.29
CA ASP A 267 0.92 25.06 0.10
C ASP A 267 1.85 24.25 -0.83
N ARG A 268 1.35 23.76 -1.96
CA ARG A 268 2.15 23.11 -2.97
C ARG A 268 3.12 24.08 -3.62
N ILE A 269 4.41 23.73 -3.68
CA ILE A 269 5.41 24.55 -4.36
C ILE A 269 5.31 24.30 -5.87
N THR A 270 5.06 25.36 -6.62
CA THR A 270 4.84 25.30 -8.08
C THR A 270 5.84 26.16 -8.87
N VAL A 271 6.79 26.81 -8.20
CA VAL A 271 7.84 27.60 -8.80
C VAL A 271 9.19 27.19 -8.21
N PRO A 272 10.30 27.21 -8.99
CA PRO A 272 11.63 26.92 -8.46
C PRO A 272 12.04 27.99 -7.44
N MET A 273 12.82 27.59 -6.44
CA MET A 273 13.26 28.50 -5.38
C MET A 273 14.74 28.28 -5.04
N VAL A 274 15.42 29.36 -4.68
CA VAL A 274 16.79 29.36 -4.18
C VAL A 274 16.83 30.06 -2.82
N ARG A 275 17.60 29.56 -1.88
CA ARG A 275 17.76 30.16 -0.56
C ARG A 275 18.92 31.13 -0.54
N ARG A 276 18.62 32.43 -0.29
CA ARG A 276 19.58 33.51 -0.19
C ARG A 276 19.43 34.26 1.13
N GLY A 277 20.50 34.47 1.84
CA GLY A 277 20.45 35.16 3.14
C GLY A 277 19.49 34.48 4.15
N GLY A 278 19.28 33.17 4.04
CA GLY A 278 18.37 32.42 4.90
C GLY A 278 16.90 32.41 4.45
N GLN A 279 16.54 33.19 3.41
CA GLN A 279 15.17 33.28 2.89
C GLN A 279 15.03 32.54 1.55
N TRP A 280 13.86 31.94 1.31
CA TRP A 280 13.54 31.32 0.04
C TRP A 280 13.00 32.36 -0.95
N GLU A 281 13.62 32.45 -2.12
CA GLU A 281 13.26 33.34 -3.22
C GLU A 281 12.82 32.54 -4.43
N ALA A 282 11.67 32.88 -5.02
CA ALA A 282 11.22 32.32 -6.27
C ALA A 282 12.13 32.82 -7.42
N VAL A 283 12.59 31.90 -8.27
CA VAL A 283 13.48 32.18 -9.39
C VAL A 283 13.02 31.47 -10.66
N SER A 284 13.67 31.76 -11.79
CA SER A 284 13.43 30.99 -13.03
C SER A 284 14.00 29.57 -12.92
N TRP A 285 13.49 28.67 -13.80
CA TRP A 285 14.04 27.31 -13.90
C TRP A 285 15.50 27.30 -14.25
N ASP A 286 15.96 28.18 -15.19
CA ASP A 286 17.37 28.26 -15.59
C ASP A 286 18.24 28.67 -14.41
N GLU A 287 17.84 29.66 -13.65
CA GLU A 287 18.57 30.13 -12.46
C GLU A 287 18.63 29.06 -11.37
N ALA A 288 17.52 28.31 -11.11
CA ALA A 288 17.52 27.26 -10.13
C ALA A 288 18.36 26.04 -10.54
N LEU A 289 18.30 25.67 -11.82
CA LEU A 289 19.11 24.56 -12.35
C LEU A 289 20.60 24.93 -12.37
N ASP A 290 20.94 26.17 -12.73
CA ASP A 290 22.32 26.67 -12.69
C ASP A 290 22.82 26.69 -11.23
N ALA A 291 22.04 27.19 -10.27
CA ALA A 291 22.40 27.19 -8.85
C ALA A 291 22.61 25.77 -8.31
N ALA A 292 21.77 24.81 -8.71
CA ALA A 292 21.91 23.40 -8.33
C ALA A 292 23.20 22.80 -8.94
N ALA A 293 23.43 22.99 -10.24
CA ALA A 293 24.62 22.49 -10.92
C ALA A 293 25.92 23.12 -10.38
N ASP A 294 25.92 24.43 -10.13
CA ASP A 294 27.08 25.16 -9.57
C ASP A 294 27.43 24.64 -8.17
N LEU A 295 26.42 24.43 -7.30
CA LEU A 295 26.62 23.85 -5.97
C LEU A 295 27.31 22.48 -6.09
N LEU A 296 26.72 21.56 -6.87
CA LEU A 296 27.23 20.20 -7.00
C LEU A 296 28.61 20.15 -7.66
N THR A 297 28.85 20.96 -8.71
CA THR A 297 30.13 21.04 -9.42
C THR A 297 31.23 21.65 -8.53
N ARG A 298 30.93 22.71 -7.81
CA ARG A 298 31.85 23.35 -6.86
C ARG A 298 32.27 22.39 -5.75
N VAL A 299 31.32 21.71 -5.14
CA VAL A 299 31.60 20.75 -4.08
C VAL A 299 32.41 19.57 -4.62
N LYS A 300 32.05 19.04 -5.80
CA LYS A 300 32.80 17.98 -6.48
C LYS A 300 34.26 18.41 -6.77
N ALA A 301 34.47 19.63 -7.26
CA ALA A 301 35.81 20.16 -7.59
C ALA A 301 36.66 20.38 -6.34
N THR A 302 36.06 20.81 -5.24
CA THR A 302 36.77 21.16 -3.99
C THR A 302 37.09 19.91 -3.15
N HIS A 303 36.13 18.96 -3.03
CA HIS A 303 36.22 17.86 -2.10
C HIS A 303 36.21 16.47 -2.76
N GLY A 304 36.11 16.42 -4.09
CA GLY A 304 36.01 15.17 -4.87
C GLY A 304 34.59 14.61 -4.93
N PRO A 305 34.32 13.67 -5.87
CA PRO A 305 32.98 13.12 -6.12
C PRO A 305 32.41 12.34 -4.94
N ALA A 306 33.24 11.74 -4.09
CA ALA A 306 32.79 11.01 -2.89
C ALA A 306 32.17 11.91 -1.81
N SER A 307 32.29 13.24 -1.91
CA SER A 307 31.66 14.22 -1.02
C SER A 307 30.21 14.54 -1.40
N LEU A 308 29.70 13.96 -2.48
CA LEU A 308 28.33 14.09 -2.94
C LEU A 308 27.49 12.87 -2.61
N GLY A 309 26.23 13.07 -2.23
CA GLY A 309 25.24 12.02 -2.02
C GLY A 309 23.96 12.27 -2.83
N VAL A 310 23.34 11.21 -3.33
CA VAL A 310 22.08 11.29 -4.10
C VAL A 310 21.04 10.32 -3.49
N LEU A 311 19.82 10.80 -3.25
CA LEU A 311 18.72 9.98 -2.78
C LEU A 311 17.56 9.99 -3.76
N GLY A 312 17.23 8.80 -4.26
CA GLY A 312 16.09 8.57 -5.14
C GLY A 312 14.76 8.44 -4.40
N SER A 313 13.68 8.71 -5.10
CA SER A 313 12.32 8.66 -4.57
C SER A 313 11.67 7.31 -4.80
N SER A 314 11.16 6.69 -3.73
CA SER A 314 10.20 5.57 -3.87
C SER A 314 8.78 6.00 -4.26
N ARG A 315 8.58 7.29 -4.54
CA ARG A 315 7.35 7.90 -5.06
C ARG A 315 7.42 8.20 -6.55
N GLY A 316 8.65 8.34 -7.08
CA GLY A 316 8.91 8.50 -8.50
C GLY A 316 8.65 7.24 -9.30
N THR A 317 8.70 7.35 -10.63
CA THR A 317 8.57 6.22 -11.55
C THR A 317 9.87 5.39 -11.57
N ASN A 318 9.82 4.21 -12.16
CA ASN A 318 11.00 3.38 -12.37
C ASN A 318 12.03 4.10 -13.23
N GLU A 319 11.59 4.82 -14.23
CA GLU A 319 12.41 5.59 -15.18
C GLU A 319 13.13 6.74 -14.47
N GLU A 320 12.42 7.46 -13.59
CA GLU A 320 13.00 8.52 -12.77
C GLU A 320 14.03 7.96 -11.78
N ALA A 321 13.76 6.84 -11.15
CA ALA A 321 14.71 6.16 -10.27
C ALA A 321 15.96 5.67 -11.03
N PHE A 322 15.78 5.12 -12.24
CA PHE A 322 16.87 4.71 -13.11
C PHE A 322 17.77 5.91 -13.49
N LEU A 323 17.18 7.03 -13.90
CA LEU A 323 17.93 8.23 -14.23
C LEU A 323 18.62 8.84 -13.01
N THR A 324 18.03 8.75 -11.82
CA THR A 324 18.62 9.24 -10.56
C THR A 324 19.95 8.52 -10.28
N GLN A 325 19.98 7.18 -10.35
CA GLN A 325 21.23 6.45 -10.14
C GLN A 325 22.23 6.69 -11.29
N LYS A 326 21.75 6.85 -12.53
CA LYS A 326 22.60 7.18 -13.68
C LYS A 326 23.22 8.56 -13.52
N LEU A 327 22.47 9.58 -13.06
CA LEU A 327 22.99 10.92 -12.78
C LEU A 327 24.09 10.89 -11.71
N ALA A 328 23.86 10.16 -10.61
CA ALA A 328 24.84 10.00 -9.55
C ALA A 328 26.17 9.43 -10.08
N ARG A 329 26.08 8.33 -10.83
CA ARG A 329 27.26 7.58 -11.26
C ARG A 329 27.96 8.21 -12.45
N VAL A 330 27.22 8.66 -13.47
CA VAL A 330 27.77 9.17 -14.74
C VAL A 330 28.09 10.66 -14.65
N ALA A 331 27.16 11.51 -14.20
CA ALA A 331 27.36 12.97 -14.21
C ALA A 331 28.15 13.43 -12.97
N LEU A 332 27.76 12.97 -11.78
CA LEU A 332 28.42 13.37 -10.54
C LEU A 332 29.68 12.53 -10.25
N GLY A 333 29.77 11.31 -10.76
CA GLY A 333 30.93 10.42 -10.56
C GLY A 333 30.98 9.85 -9.14
N THR A 334 29.82 9.74 -8.46
CA THR A 334 29.75 9.18 -7.10
C THR A 334 28.97 7.89 -7.07
N GLY A 335 29.43 6.92 -6.23
CA GLY A 335 28.70 5.72 -5.90
C GLY A 335 27.72 5.90 -4.73
N ASN A 336 27.70 7.07 -4.07
CA ASN A 336 26.83 7.39 -2.94
C ASN A 336 25.40 7.65 -3.44
N VAL A 337 24.68 6.59 -3.73
CA VAL A 337 23.28 6.64 -4.20
C VAL A 337 22.45 5.60 -3.46
N ASP A 338 21.35 6.03 -2.85
CA ASP A 338 20.42 5.14 -2.14
C ASP A 338 18.99 5.68 -2.24
N CYS A 339 18.04 5.04 -1.56
CA CYS A 339 16.65 5.48 -1.49
C CYS A 339 16.00 5.08 -0.15
N CYS A 340 14.77 5.50 0.07
CA CYS A 340 14.06 5.20 1.31
C CYS A 340 13.76 3.71 1.53
N ALA A 341 14.05 2.81 0.59
CA ALA A 341 14.02 1.37 0.80
C ALA A 341 14.98 0.93 1.93
N ARG A 342 16.07 1.71 2.14
CA ARG A 342 17.06 1.51 3.19
C ARG A 342 16.46 1.48 4.59
N VAL A 343 15.61 2.43 4.91
CA VAL A 343 14.95 2.54 6.21
C VAL A 343 13.66 1.71 6.32
N CYS A 344 13.37 0.85 5.34
CA CYS A 344 12.09 0.17 5.20
C CYS A 344 12.27 -1.35 5.06
N HIS A 345 12.45 -1.82 3.83
CA HIS A 345 12.48 -3.24 3.48
C HIS A 345 13.84 -3.73 2.92
N ALA A 346 14.93 -2.99 3.12
CA ALA A 346 16.27 -3.50 2.83
C ALA A 346 16.57 -4.82 3.56
N PRO A 347 16.15 -5.02 4.84
CA PRO A 347 16.26 -6.31 5.52
C PRO A 347 15.48 -7.44 4.85
N SER A 348 14.30 -7.15 4.24
CA SER A 348 13.59 -8.17 3.46
C SER A 348 14.38 -8.61 2.23
N ALA A 349 14.97 -7.65 1.51
CA ALA A 349 15.80 -7.96 0.35
C ALA A 349 17.06 -8.75 0.76
N ALA A 350 17.69 -8.40 1.89
CA ALA A 350 18.88 -9.09 2.40
C ALA A 350 18.55 -10.51 2.87
N GLY A 351 17.53 -10.69 3.72
CA GLY A 351 17.18 -12.02 4.26
C GLY A 351 16.73 -13.01 3.17
N LEU A 352 15.84 -12.56 2.27
CA LEU A 352 15.43 -13.36 1.10
C LEU A 352 16.61 -13.62 0.15
N GLY A 353 17.44 -12.60 -0.10
CA GLY A 353 18.62 -12.73 -0.95
C GLY A 353 19.65 -13.73 -0.42
N LEU A 354 19.89 -13.75 0.89
CA LEU A 354 20.83 -14.69 1.54
C LEU A 354 20.39 -16.15 1.43
N ALA A 355 19.10 -16.42 1.49
CA ALA A 355 18.58 -17.79 1.44
C ALA A 355 18.22 -18.24 0.01
N LEU A 356 17.61 -17.35 -0.80
CA LEU A 356 17.00 -17.69 -2.08
C LEU A 356 17.71 -17.04 -3.29
N GLY A 357 18.52 -16.01 -3.08
CA GLY A 357 19.15 -15.23 -4.14
C GLY A 357 18.24 -14.17 -4.79
N THR A 358 17.02 -13.98 -4.31
CA THR A 358 16.06 -12.99 -4.80
C THR A 358 15.47 -12.21 -3.63
N GLY A 359 15.61 -10.90 -3.64
CA GLY A 359 15.14 -10.01 -2.57
C GLY A 359 13.70 -9.51 -2.74
N ALA A 360 12.81 -10.26 -3.40
CA ALA A 360 11.45 -9.86 -3.70
C ALA A 360 10.42 -10.91 -3.26
N ALA A 361 9.14 -10.55 -3.20
CA ALA A 361 8.04 -11.48 -2.90
C ALA A 361 8.08 -12.70 -3.81
N THR A 362 7.88 -13.89 -3.25
CA THR A 362 7.94 -15.13 -4.02
C THR A 362 6.68 -15.43 -4.80
N ASN A 363 5.53 -14.92 -4.36
CA ASN A 363 4.21 -15.17 -4.92
C ASN A 363 3.42 -13.86 -5.14
N SER A 364 2.24 -13.98 -5.74
CA SER A 364 1.31 -12.86 -5.97
C SER A 364 0.39 -12.63 -4.77
N PHE A 365 -0.24 -11.46 -4.71
CA PHE A 365 -1.29 -11.18 -3.71
C PHE A 365 -2.51 -12.10 -3.89
N ALA A 366 -2.83 -12.47 -5.13
CA ALA A 366 -3.92 -13.41 -5.44
C ALA A 366 -3.70 -14.83 -4.90
N ASP A 367 -2.45 -15.22 -4.60
CA ASP A 367 -2.15 -16.52 -3.97
C ASP A 367 -2.78 -16.68 -2.57
N VAL A 368 -3.16 -15.57 -1.89
CA VAL A 368 -3.95 -15.62 -0.65
C VAL A 368 -5.25 -16.39 -0.83
N ASP A 369 -5.88 -16.32 -2.01
CA ASP A 369 -7.15 -16.98 -2.29
C ASP A 369 -7.00 -18.51 -2.42
N GLN A 370 -5.79 -18.98 -2.70
CA GLN A 370 -5.45 -20.40 -2.82
C GLN A 370 -4.75 -20.96 -1.57
N ALA A 371 -4.49 -20.10 -0.56
CA ALA A 371 -3.85 -20.52 0.67
C ALA A 371 -4.77 -21.37 1.54
N GLY A 372 -4.24 -22.44 2.10
CA GLY A 372 -4.85 -23.22 3.17
C GLY A 372 -4.69 -22.55 4.54
N LEU A 373 -3.61 -21.74 4.69
CA LEU A 373 -3.31 -20.96 5.88
C LEU A 373 -2.61 -19.67 5.47
N VAL A 374 -2.87 -18.57 6.18
CA VAL A 374 -2.09 -17.34 6.09
C VAL A 374 -1.39 -17.05 7.42
N MET A 375 -0.10 -16.69 7.35
CA MET A 375 0.67 -16.17 8.48
C MET A 375 1.04 -14.70 8.23
N VAL A 376 0.57 -13.79 9.07
CA VAL A 376 0.87 -12.35 9.03
C VAL A 376 1.85 -12.01 10.14
N VAL A 377 3.01 -11.45 9.79
CA VAL A 377 4.12 -11.23 10.74
C VAL A 377 4.56 -9.78 10.76
N GLY A 378 4.44 -9.12 11.92
CA GLY A 378 4.84 -7.72 12.10
C GLY A 378 4.23 -6.78 11.06
N ALA A 379 2.95 -6.99 10.75
CA ALA A 379 2.21 -6.25 9.74
C ALA A 379 0.75 -6.07 10.15
N ASN A 380 0.20 -4.89 9.85
CA ASN A 380 -1.23 -4.62 9.95
C ASN A 380 -1.79 -4.28 8.55
N PRO A 381 -2.01 -5.29 7.69
CA PRO A 381 -2.40 -5.03 6.31
C PRO A 381 -3.77 -4.38 6.17
N THR A 382 -4.72 -4.55 7.11
CA THR A 382 -6.03 -3.87 7.05
C THR A 382 -5.90 -2.34 7.16
N GLU A 383 -4.83 -1.82 7.76
CA GLU A 383 -4.53 -0.38 7.83
C GLU A 383 -3.50 0.07 6.76
N ASN A 384 -2.42 -0.71 6.56
CA ASN A 384 -1.26 -0.30 5.74
C ASN A 384 -1.35 -0.73 4.27
N HIS A 385 -1.98 -1.87 3.99
CA HIS A 385 -2.22 -2.45 2.66
C HIS A 385 -3.66 -2.95 2.55
N PRO A 386 -4.68 -2.06 2.67
CA PRO A 386 -6.05 -2.49 2.98
C PRO A 386 -6.64 -3.47 1.97
N ILE A 387 -6.24 -3.44 0.71
CA ILE A 387 -6.74 -4.38 -0.31
C ILE A 387 -6.19 -5.80 -0.10
N VAL A 388 -4.91 -5.93 0.27
CA VAL A 388 -4.33 -7.23 0.65
C VAL A 388 -4.93 -7.70 1.98
N GLY A 389 -5.06 -6.77 2.95
CA GLY A 389 -5.70 -7.05 4.24
C GLY A 389 -7.14 -7.53 4.10
N LEU A 390 -7.90 -6.95 3.18
CA LEU A 390 -9.26 -7.33 2.86
C LEU A 390 -9.34 -8.77 2.33
N ARG A 391 -8.45 -9.15 1.42
CA ARG A 391 -8.34 -10.51 0.88
C ARG A 391 -8.08 -11.55 2.00
N ILE A 392 -7.13 -11.26 2.88
CA ILE A 392 -6.83 -12.11 4.06
C ILE A 392 -8.04 -12.18 5.00
N LYS A 393 -8.67 -11.04 5.29
CA LYS A 393 -9.85 -10.95 6.17
C LYS A 393 -11.02 -11.80 5.66
N HIS A 394 -11.33 -11.73 4.36
CA HIS A 394 -12.39 -12.55 3.75
C HIS A 394 -12.11 -14.03 3.88
N ARG A 395 -10.88 -14.46 3.62
CA ARG A 395 -10.51 -15.88 3.78
C ARG A 395 -10.61 -16.33 5.22
N ALA A 396 -10.20 -15.49 6.19
CA ALA A 396 -10.31 -15.79 7.61
C ALA A 396 -11.78 -15.88 8.06
N LEU A 397 -12.64 -14.95 7.64
CA LEU A 397 -14.09 -14.98 7.90
C LEU A 397 -14.77 -16.21 7.27
N ALA A 398 -14.25 -16.70 6.16
CA ALA A 398 -14.70 -17.95 5.52
C ALA A 398 -14.13 -19.23 6.18
N GLY A 399 -13.40 -19.11 7.29
CA GLY A 399 -12.89 -20.23 8.08
C GLY A 399 -11.47 -20.68 7.75
N MET A 400 -10.71 -19.96 6.90
CA MET A 400 -9.29 -20.24 6.68
C MET A 400 -8.49 -19.98 7.97
N PRO A 401 -7.65 -20.92 8.44
CA PRO A 401 -6.76 -20.70 9.56
C PRO A 401 -5.83 -19.50 9.35
N LEU A 402 -5.74 -18.65 10.38
CA LEU A 402 -4.91 -17.43 10.37
C LEU A 402 -3.99 -17.41 11.58
N ILE A 403 -2.69 -17.23 11.36
CA ILE A 403 -1.70 -16.94 12.39
C ILE A 403 -1.31 -15.46 12.28
N VAL A 404 -1.38 -14.72 13.38
CA VAL A 404 -0.90 -13.34 13.44
C VAL A 404 0.20 -13.24 14.49
N ILE A 405 1.35 -12.69 14.09
CA ILE A 405 2.49 -12.41 14.98
C ILE A 405 2.69 -10.89 15.00
N ASP A 406 2.14 -10.24 16.02
CA ASP A 406 2.20 -8.77 16.18
C ASP A 406 2.00 -8.44 17.67
N PRO A 407 2.77 -7.51 18.30
CA PRO A 407 2.56 -7.11 19.69
C PRO A 407 1.19 -6.48 19.92
N ARG A 408 0.60 -5.84 18.90
CA ARG A 408 -0.74 -5.24 18.96
C ARG A 408 -1.84 -6.23 18.57
N ARG A 409 -2.98 -6.11 19.21
CA ARG A 409 -4.21 -6.79 18.82
C ARG A 409 -4.84 -6.07 17.62
N THR A 410 -4.30 -6.31 16.43
CA THR A 410 -4.82 -5.77 15.18
C THR A 410 -6.17 -6.39 14.81
N GLU A 411 -6.87 -5.83 13.80
CA GLU A 411 -8.14 -6.41 13.30
C GLU A 411 -7.98 -7.87 12.88
N LEU A 412 -6.90 -8.22 12.18
CA LEU A 412 -6.62 -9.61 11.81
C LEU A 412 -6.24 -10.48 13.01
N ALA A 413 -5.60 -9.90 14.04
CA ALA A 413 -5.30 -10.62 15.27
C ALA A 413 -6.58 -11.01 16.02
N ALA A 414 -7.63 -10.19 15.96
CA ALA A 414 -8.93 -10.51 16.53
C ALA A 414 -9.66 -11.66 15.79
N LEU A 415 -9.31 -11.91 14.53
CA LEU A 415 -9.84 -13.00 13.71
C LEU A 415 -8.91 -14.22 13.69
N ALA A 416 -7.72 -14.12 14.29
CA ALA A 416 -6.70 -15.16 14.18
C ALA A 416 -7.08 -16.45 14.92
N THR A 417 -6.75 -17.59 14.30
CA THR A 417 -6.79 -18.90 14.98
C THR A 417 -5.73 -18.97 16.08
N VAL A 418 -4.59 -18.28 15.86
CA VAL A 418 -3.50 -18.11 16.85
C VAL A 418 -2.93 -16.72 16.71
N HIS A 419 -2.99 -15.93 17.79
CA HIS A 419 -2.31 -14.64 17.89
C HIS A 419 -1.10 -14.79 18.82
N LEU A 420 0.11 -14.56 18.32
CA LEU A 420 1.33 -14.48 19.10
C LEU A 420 1.72 -13.01 19.23
N ALA A 421 1.74 -12.50 20.47
CA ALA A 421 2.11 -11.12 20.76
C ALA A 421 3.49 -11.05 21.41
N PRO A 422 4.61 -11.07 20.63
CA PRO A 422 5.95 -10.99 21.19
C PRO A 422 6.27 -9.59 21.72
N ARG A 423 7.14 -9.50 22.72
CA ARG A 423 7.76 -8.22 23.11
C ARG A 423 8.54 -7.65 21.92
N PRO A 424 8.45 -6.35 21.61
CA PRO A 424 9.26 -5.74 20.55
C PRO A 424 10.76 -6.08 20.72
N GLY A 425 11.46 -6.42 19.59
CA GLY A 425 12.87 -6.81 19.61
C GLY A 425 13.14 -8.31 19.87
N THR A 426 12.10 -9.15 19.95
CA THR A 426 12.26 -10.59 20.24
C THR A 426 11.74 -11.52 19.13
N ASN A 427 11.73 -11.05 17.90
CA ASN A 427 11.29 -11.82 16.74
C ASN A 427 12.11 -13.12 16.55
N ILE A 428 13.45 -13.02 16.64
CA ILE A 428 14.35 -14.15 16.39
C ILE A 428 14.14 -15.29 17.37
N PRO A 429 14.12 -15.09 18.72
CA PRO A 429 13.77 -16.13 19.67
C PRO A 429 12.46 -16.86 19.32
N LEU A 430 11.41 -16.11 18.96
CA LEU A 430 10.13 -16.68 18.60
C LEU A 430 10.21 -17.54 17.35
N PHE A 431 10.83 -17.02 16.27
CA PHE A 431 10.91 -17.75 14.99
C PHE A 431 11.79 -18.99 15.08
N LEU A 432 12.90 -18.93 15.85
CA LEU A 432 13.73 -20.09 16.10
C LEU A 432 13.00 -21.17 16.93
N ALA A 433 12.14 -20.77 17.87
CA ALA A 433 11.33 -21.71 18.63
C ALA A 433 10.22 -22.35 17.77
N LEU A 434 9.63 -21.63 16.82
CA LEU A 434 8.73 -22.23 15.84
C LEU A 434 9.45 -23.28 15.00
N ALA A 435 10.66 -22.97 14.50
CA ALA A 435 11.50 -23.89 13.77
C ALA A 435 11.93 -25.09 14.62
N HIS A 436 12.28 -24.87 15.90
CA HIS A 436 12.62 -25.93 16.86
C HIS A 436 11.48 -26.95 16.97
N VAL A 437 10.24 -26.50 17.17
CA VAL A 437 9.07 -27.41 17.25
C VAL A 437 8.90 -28.20 15.96
N ILE A 438 8.96 -27.53 14.79
CA ILE A 438 8.82 -28.18 13.49
C ILE A 438 9.85 -29.30 13.34
N VAL A 439 11.12 -29.05 13.65
CA VAL A 439 12.21 -30.00 13.45
C VAL A 439 12.23 -31.10 14.53
N THR A 440 11.95 -30.79 15.80
CA THR A 440 12.01 -31.79 16.88
C THR A 440 10.79 -32.70 16.91
N GLU A 441 9.66 -32.25 16.36
CA GLU A 441 8.45 -33.08 16.23
C GLU A 441 8.35 -33.79 14.86
N GLY A 442 9.34 -33.63 13.98
CA GLY A 442 9.38 -34.26 12.66
C GLY A 442 8.29 -33.78 11.72
N LEU A 443 7.92 -32.49 11.81
CA LEU A 443 6.88 -31.86 11.01
C LEU A 443 7.40 -31.18 9.74
N GLU A 444 8.73 -31.22 9.52
CA GLU A 444 9.33 -30.69 8.29
C GLU A 444 8.98 -31.53 7.07
N ASP A 445 8.88 -30.88 5.91
CA ASP A 445 8.85 -31.56 4.61
C ASP A 445 10.25 -32.12 4.29
N ALA A 446 10.54 -33.31 4.81
CA ALA A 446 11.86 -33.94 4.70
C ALA A 446 12.29 -34.13 3.24
N ALA A 447 11.36 -34.39 2.33
CA ALA A 447 11.65 -34.55 0.90
C ALA A 447 12.08 -33.22 0.28
N PHE A 448 11.36 -32.13 0.56
CA PHE A 448 11.70 -30.79 0.09
C PHE A 448 13.05 -30.34 0.69
N VAL A 449 13.24 -30.51 2.00
CA VAL A 449 14.47 -30.13 2.69
C VAL A 449 15.67 -30.84 2.07
N ALA A 450 15.62 -32.14 1.86
CA ALA A 450 16.71 -32.92 1.26
C ALA A 450 16.99 -32.53 -0.20
N ALA A 451 15.92 -32.30 -0.99
CA ALA A 451 16.03 -32.00 -2.42
C ALA A 451 16.42 -30.52 -2.68
N ARG A 452 15.93 -29.59 -1.88
CA ARG A 452 15.91 -28.17 -2.22
C ARG A 452 16.72 -27.27 -1.27
N THR A 453 17.32 -27.81 -0.18
CA THR A 453 18.08 -27.02 0.79
C THR A 453 19.48 -27.54 1.07
N GLU A 454 20.36 -26.62 1.52
CA GLU A 454 21.69 -26.90 2.06
C GLU A 454 21.81 -26.33 3.48
N GLY A 455 22.74 -26.90 4.29
CA GLY A 455 23.02 -26.41 5.64
C GLY A 455 22.06 -26.90 6.73
N PHE A 456 21.09 -27.77 6.41
CA PHE A 456 20.09 -28.27 7.37
C PHE A 456 20.66 -28.87 8.65
N ALA A 457 21.75 -29.65 8.58
CA ALA A 457 22.32 -30.28 9.77
C ALA A 457 22.81 -29.25 10.81
N ALA A 458 23.59 -28.27 10.38
CA ALA A 458 24.08 -27.19 11.24
C ALA A 458 22.92 -26.29 11.76
N TYR A 459 21.95 -26.02 10.92
CA TYR A 459 20.75 -25.27 11.32
C TYR A 459 19.96 -26.03 12.39
N ARG A 460 19.68 -27.31 12.18
CA ARG A 460 18.98 -28.17 13.14
C ARG A 460 19.68 -28.18 14.50
N GLU A 461 21.00 -28.30 14.53
CA GLU A 461 21.79 -28.27 15.77
C GLU A 461 21.63 -26.95 16.50
N SER A 462 21.67 -25.81 15.78
CA SER A 462 21.52 -24.49 16.36
C SER A 462 20.12 -24.25 16.95
N LEU A 463 19.11 -25.01 16.53
CA LEU A 463 17.75 -24.90 17.06
C LEU A 463 17.57 -25.55 18.43
N LEU A 464 18.45 -26.49 18.84
CA LEU A 464 18.25 -27.27 20.07
C LEU A 464 18.18 -26.41 21.33
N GLU A 465 18.88 -25.29 21.34
CA GLU A 465 18.84 -24.34 22.45
C GLU A 465 17.53 -23.48 22.51
N TRP A 466 16.80 -23.31 21.41
CA TRP A 466 15.63 -22.44 21.30
C TRP A 466 14.32 -23.20 21.59
N THR A 467 14.24 -23.87 22.74
CA THR A 467 13.00 -24.52 23.17
C THR A 467 11.85 -23.48 23.31
N PRO A 468 10.58 -23.89 23.14
CA PRO A 468 9.42 -23.01 23.38
C PRO A 468 9.42 -22.36 24.76
N LYS A 469 9.95 -23.04 25.79
CA LYS A 469 10.07 -22.47 27.15
C LYS A 469 11.06 -21.32 27.19
N ARG A 470 12.28 -21.51 26.65
CA ARG A 470 13.30 -20.45 26.58
C ARG A 470 12.82 -19.25 25.76
N ALA A 471 12.18 -19.51 24.63
CA ALA A 471 11.61 -18.43 23.83
C ALA A 471 10.48 -17.67 24.56
N ALA A 472 9.63 -18.38 25.30
CA ALA A 472 8.58 -17.76 26.12
C ALA A 472 9.15 -16.78 27.16
N GLU A 473 10.25 -17.12 27.80
CA GLU A 473 10.96 -16.24 28.75
C GLU A 473 11.48 -14.96 28.06
N ALA A 474 12.03 -15.11 26.82
CA ALA A 474 12.57 -13.99 26.06
C ALA A 474 11.47 -13.11 25.45
N CYS A 475 10.45 -13.70 24.81
CA CYS A 475 9.47 -12.95 23.99
C CYS A 475 8.12 -12.70 24.70
N GLY A 476 7.87 -13.31 25.86
CA GLY A 476 6.63 -13.14 26.60
C GLY A 476 5.40 -13.85 26.00
N VAL A 477 5.60 -14.72 25.00
CA VAL A 477 4.54 -15.54 24.39
C VAL A 477 4.52 -16.91 25.08
N ALA A 478 3.33 -17.42 25.43
CA ALA A 478 3.21 -18.72 26.10
C ALA A 478 3.78 -19.85 25.24
N ALA A 479 4.56 -20.74 25.88
CA ALA A 479 5.21 -21.86 25.18
C ALA A 479 4.24 -22.77 24.44
N GLU A 480 3.00 -22.93 24.95
CA GLU A 480 1.97 -23.73 24.29
C GLU A 480 1.42 -23.06 23.04
N ASP A 481 1.27 -21.72 23.03
CA ASP A 481 0.85 -20.98 21.85
C ASP A 481 1.93 -21.04 20.75
N ILE A 482 3.21 -21.03 21.13
CA ILE A 482 4.34 -21.25 20.19
C ILE A 482 4.21 -22.63 19.55
N ARG A 483 3.97 -23.72 20.34
CA ARG A 483 3.78 -25.06 19.79
C ARG A 483 2.56 -25.14 18.89
N LYS A 484 1.44 -24.55 19.32
CA LYS A 484 0.20 -24.52 18.54
C LYS A 484 0.40 -23.85 17.18
N ALA A 485 1.06 -22.69 17.16
CA ALA A 485 1.35 -21.97 15.92
C ALA A 485 2.29 -22.76 15.00
N ALA A 486 3.37 -23.34 15.56
CA ALA A 486 4.32 -24.14 14.78
C ALA A 486 3.68 -25.36 14.13
N ARG A 487 2.89 -26.12 14.90
CA ARG A 487 2.13 -27.28 14.40
C ARG A 487 1.14 -26.87 13.34
N LEU A 488 0.34 -25.84 13.61
CA LEU A 488 -0.66 -25.34 12.65
C LEU A 488 -0.02 -24.93 11.33
N TYR A 489 1.10 -24.19 11.38
CA TYR A 489 1.83 -23.75 10.18
C TYR A 489 2.42 -24.93 9.39
N ALA A 490 3.00 -25.92 10.08
CA ALA A 490 3.66 -27.03 9.43
C ALA A 490 2.69 -28.05 8.83
N THR A 491 1.50 -28.22 9.45
CA THR A 491 0.52 -29.26 9.02
C THR A 491 -0.58 -28.72 8.10
N THR A 492 -0.65 -27.39 7.86
CA THR A 492 -1.64 -26.80 6.97
C THR A 492 -0.97 -26.19 5.75
N ALA A 493 -1.03 -26.91 4.64
CA ALA A 493 -0.44 -26.48 3.38
C ALA A 493 -1.51 -26.31 2.28
N PRO A 494 -1.29 -25.40 1.31
CA PRO A 494 -0.20 -24.45 1.21
C PRO A 494 -0.33 -23.29 2.21
N ALA A 495 0.80 -22.80 2.74
CA ALA A 495 0.81 -21.68 3.68
C ALA A 495 1.44 -20.42 3.05
N TYR A 496 0.65 -19.34 2.99
CA TYR A 496 1.07 -18.02 2.52
C TYR A 496 1.56 -17.20 3.71
N MET A 497 2.79 -16.73 3.64
CA MET A 497 3.36 -15.85 4.67
C MET A 497 3.52 -14.44 4.12
N CYS A 498 3.08 -13.43 4.87
CA CYS A 498 3.42 -12.04 4.59
C CYS A 498 4.00 -11.35 5.82
N ASN A 499 4.96 -10.44 5.58
CA ASN A 499 5.64 -9.71 6.63
C ASN A 499 5.67 -8.21 6.37
N GLY A 500 5.71 -7.44 7.45
CA GLY A 500 5.81 -5.99 7.42
C GLY A 500 7.03 -5.45 8.18
N LEU A 501 6.97 -4.15 8.47
CA LEU A 501 8.05 -3.39 9.10
C LEU A 501 8.30 -3.81 10.55
N GLY A 502 7.35 -4.46 11.23
CA GLY A 502 7.54 -5.03 12.57
C GLY A 502 8.62 -6.10 12.62
N VAL A 503 9.02 -6.67 11.46
CA VAL A 503 10.17 -7.58 11.36
C VAL A 503 11.42 -6.83 10.89
N THR A 504 11.30 -5.93 9.92
CA THR A 504 12.47 -5.32 9.26
C THR A 504 13.06 -4.14 10.01
N GLU A 505 12.25 -3.35 10.70
CA GLU A 505 12.69 -2.15 11.45
C GLU A 505 13.11 -2.50 12.90
N GLN A 506 13.93 -3.54 13.03
CA GLN A 506 14.50 -4.06 14.28
C GLN A 506 16.03 -4.10 14.18
N ALA A 507 16.72 -4.17 15.34
CA ALA A 507 18.17 -4.28 15.40
C ALA A 507 18.75 -5.49 14.62
N GLN A 508 17.97 -6.54 14.39
CA GLN A 508 18.31 -7.71 13.58
C GLN A 508 17.23 -8.05 12.54
N GLY A 509 16.75 -7.02 11.82
CA GLY A 509 15.69 -7.16 10.83
C GLY A 509 16.00 -8.16 9.73
N SER A 510 17.24 -8.16 9.22
CA SER A 510 17.70 -9.08 8.17
C SER A 510 17.68 -10.54 8.61
N ASP A 511 18.11 -10.83 9.83
CA ASP A 511 18.09 -12.18 10.40
C ASP A 511 16.66 -12.63 10.74
N GLY A 512 15.79 -11.68 11.16
CA GLY A 512 14.37 -11.94 11.34
C GLY A 512 13.67 -12.41 10.05
N ILE A 513 13.96 -11.77 8.92
CA ILE A 513 13.45 -12.20 7.62
C ILE A 513 14.05 -13.54 7.21
N LEU A 514 15.34 -13.74 7.41
CA LEU A 514 16.00 -15.03 7.10
C LEU A 514 15.36 -16.16 7.89
N ALA A 515 15.03 -15.96 9.18
CA ALA A 515 14.32 -16.93 10.00
C ALA A 515 12.93 -17.29 9.43
N LEU A 516 12.19 -16.30 8.92
CA LEU A 516 10.89 -16.54 8.26
C LEU A 516 11.04 -17.37 6.97
N VAL A 517 12.08 -17.09 6.17
CA VAL A 517 12.39 -17.88 4.97
C VAL A 517 12.73 -19.33 5.36
N HIS A 518 13.47 -19.53 6.46
CA HIS A 518 13.77 -20.87 6.97
C HIS A 518 12.52 -21.65 7.34
N LEU A 519 11.51 -21.01 7.96
CA LEU A 519 10.21 -21.68 8.25
C LEU A 519 9.53 -22.15 6.96
N ALA A 520 9.53 -21.33 5.91
CA ALA A 520 8.96 -21.70 4.62
C ALA A 520 9.76 -22.83 3.92
N LEU A 521 11.09 -22.83 4.05
CA LEU A 521 11.96 -23.90 3.53
C LEU A 521 11.75 -25.22 4.27
N LEU A 522 11.62 -25.19 5.60
CA LEU A 522 11.38 -26.40 6.40
C LEU A 522 10.07 -27.09 6.03
N THR A 523 9.04 -26.33 5.67
CA THR A 523 7.69 -26.85 5.41
C THR A 523 7.35 -26.95 3.93
N GLY A 524 8.32 -26.73 3.03
CA GLY A 524 8.12 -26.80 1.58
C GLY A 524 7.13 -25.74 1.04
N ASN A 525 6.90 -24.63 1.75
CA ASN A 525 5.98 -23.59 1.35
C ASN A 525 6.63 -22.54 0.43
N LEU A 526 7.27 -23.00 -0.65
CA LEU A 526 7.89 -22.18 -1.70
C LEU A 526 7.69 -22.80 -3.08
N GLY A 527 7.58 -21.97 -4.10
CA GLY A 527 7.52 -22.39 -5.50
C GLY A 527 6.20 -23.02 -5.93
N LYS A 528 5.11 -22.86 -5.16
CA LYS A 528 3.78 -23.42 -5.45
C LYS A 528 2.68 -22.39 -5.16
N PRO A 529 1.48 -22.54 -5.77
CA PRO A 529 0.34 -21.66 -5.50
C PRO A 529 -0.06 -21.64 -4.02
N GLY A 530 -0.57 -20.51 -3.54
CA GLY A 530 -1.05 -20.35 -2.18
C GLY A 530 0.01 -20.36 -1.09
N SER A 531 1.31 -20.23 -1.45
CA SER A 531 2.44 -20.32 -0.51
C SER A 531 3.37 -19.11 -0.60
N GLY A 532 4.55 -19.20 -0.02
CA GLY A 532 5.64 -18.24 -0.21
C GLY A 532 5.89 -17.29 0.95
N VAL A 533 6.95 -16.48 0.79
CA VAL A 533 7.33 -15.40 1.71
C VAL A 533 7.19 -14.07 0.97
N ASN A 534 6.26 -13.22 1.41
CA ASN A 534 5.76 -12.11 0.64
C ASN A 534 5.81 -10.81 1.44
N PRO A 535 6.93 -10.05 1.37
CA PRO A 535 7.04 -8.75 2.03
C PRO A 535 5.99 -7.77 1.51
N LEU A 536 5.24 -7.15 2.42
CA LEU A 536 4.30 -6.08 2.11
C LEU A 536 5.06 -4.76 1.98
N ARG A 537 5.54 -4.46 0.77
CA ARG A 537 6.32 -3.25 0.48
C ARG A 537 5.53 -1.98 0.78
N GLY A 538 6.16 -1.01 1.46
CA GLY A 538 5.50 0.19 1.98
C GLY A 538 4.98 1.12 0.88
N GLN A 539 5.87 1.85 0.21
CA GLN A 539 5.51 2.85 -0.81
C GLN A 539 5.17 2.21 -2.16
N ASN A 540 4.45 2.98 -3.00
CA ASN A 540 3.96 2.56 -4.31
C ASN A 540 5.04 2.02 -5.25
N ASN A 541 6.26 2.58 -5.23
CA ASN A 541 7.38 2.16 -6.07
C ASN A 541 8.67 1.87 -5.30
N VAL A 542 8.59 1.50 -4.01
CA VAL A 542 9.80 1.18 -3.23
C VAL A 542 10.53 -0.04 -3.76
N GLN A 543 9.80 -1.02 -4.31
CA GLN A 543 10.37 -2.17 -4.99
C GLN A 543 11.11 -1.71 -6.25
N GLY A 544 10.48 -0.86 -7.07
CA GLY A 544 11.05 -0.36 -8.31
C GLY A 544 12.27 0.54 -8.08
N CYS A 545 12.22 1.47 -7.15
CA CYS A 545 13.34 2.37 -6.88
C CYS A 545 14.63 1.60 -6.55
N ALA A 546 14.54 0.60 -5.68
CA ALA A 546 15.67 -0.30 -5.38
C ALA A 546 16.10 -1.13 -6.60
N GLN A 547 15.13 -1.68 -7.36
CA GLN A 547 15.41 -2.47 -8.56
C GLN A 547 16.04 -1.63 -9.69
N MET A 548 15.76 -0.34 -9.75
CA MET A 548 16.38 0.54 -10.74
C MET A 548 17.82 0.94 -10.38
N GLY A 549 18.35 0.54 -9.21
CA GLY A 549 19.74 0.71 -8.83
C GLY A 549 20.00 1.95 -7.95
N CYS A 550 18.95 2.56 -7.34
CA CYS A 550 19.11 3.48 -6.21
C CYS A 550 19.53 2.71 -4.95
N GLU A 551 20.76 2.16 -5.01
CA GLU A 551 21.41 1.34 -3.99
C GLU A 551 22.92 1.32 -4.27
N PRO A 552 23.80 1.55 -3.29
CA PRO A 552 25.23 1.76 -3.57
C PRO A 552 25.93 0.53 -4.15
N LYS A 553 25.60 -0.69 -3.70
CA LYS A 553 26.27 -1.94 -4.03
C LYS A 553 25.57 -2.75 -5.14
N ARG A 554 24.50 -2.20 -5.71
CA ARG A 554 23.67 -2.83 -6.73
C ARG A 554 23.46 -1.90 -7.93
N LEU A 555 23.24 -2.52 -9.09
CA LEU A 555 22.89 -1.80 -10.32
C LEU A 555 21.50 -2.22 -10.79
N THR A 556 21.07 -1.76 -11.95
CA THR A 556 19.74 -2.00 -12.53
C THR A 556 19.37 -3.48 -12.46
N GLY A 557 18.16 -3.76 -11.95
CA GLY A 557 17.70 -5.13 -11.65
C GLY A 557 18.07 -5.63 -10.25
N TYR A 558 18.60 -4.75 -9.38
CA TYR A 558 19.14 -5.09 -8.07
C TYR A 558 20.28 -6.12 -8.16
N GLN A 559 20.99 -6.11 -9.28
CA GLN A 559 22.08 -7.03 -9.58
C GLN A 559 23.35 -6.59 -8.85
N PRO A 560 24.18 -7.55 -8.31
CA PRO A 560 25.44 -7.21 -7.67
C PRO A 560 26.32 -6.37 -8.61
N TYR A 561 26.92 -5.29 -8.07
CA TYR A 561 27.72 -4.33 -8.84
C TYR A 561 28.83 -5.02 -9.62
N ASP A 562 29.62 -5.86 -8.96
CA ASP A 562 30.77 -6.59 -9.51
C ASP A 562 30.41 -7.55 -10.66
N GLN A 563 29.18 -8.06 -10.67
CA GLN A 563 28.72 -9.01 -11.70
C GLN A 563 28.25 -8.31 -12.98
N VAL A 564 27.78 -7.05 -12.90
CA VAL A 564 27.12 -6.39 -14.04
C VAL A 564 27.71 -5.03 -14.40
N VAL A 565 28.72 -4.54 -13.68
CA VAL A 565 29.33 -3.22 -13.94
C VAL A 565 29.83 -3.11 -15.37
N ALA A 566 30.52 -4.09 -15.90
CA ALA A 566 31.03 -4.08 -17.26
C ALA A 566 29.93 -3.90 -18.33
N LYS A 567 28.74 -4.45 -18.10
CA LYS A 567 27.59 -4.28 -18.99
C LYS A 567 27.06 -2.85 -18.98
N HIS A 568 27.05 -2.22 -17.80
CA HIS A 568 26.65 -0.81 -17.65
C HIS A 568 27.71 0.14 -18.24
N GLU A 569 29.00 -0.13 -17.97
CA GLU A 569 30.11 0.67 -18.52
C GLU A 569 30.18 0.64 -20.05
N ALA A 570 29.78 -0.46 -20.67
CA ALA A 570 29.68 -0.56 -22.12
C ALA A 570 28.66 0.42 -22.73
N LEU A 571 27.65 0.86 -21.95
CA LEU A 571 26.64 1.82 -22.38
C LEU A 571 26.86 3.24 -21.83
N TRP A 572 27.42 3.36 -20.62
CA TRP A 572 27.51 4.62 -19.88
C TRP A 572 28.91 5.20 -19.77
N GLY A 573 29.95 4.45 -20.17
CA GLY A 573 31.33 4.74 -19.85
C GLY A 573 31.73 4.30 -18.42
N PRO A 574 32.94 4.60 -17.98
CA PRO A 574 33.48 4.17 -16.69
C PRO A 574 32.61 4.61 -15.52
N LEU A 575 32.36 3.70 -14.56
CA LEU A 575 31.55 3.95 -13.37
C LEU A 575 32.39 4.04 -12.08
N PRO A 576 31.99 4.87 -11.10
CA PRO A 576 32.63 4.89 -9.79
C PRO A 576 32.38 3.56 -9.04
N PRO A 577 33.27 3.18 -8.12
CA PRO A 577 33.02 2.02 -7.26
C PRO A 577 31.77 2.22 -6.39
N PRO A 578 31.28 1.14 -5.77
CA PRO A 578 30.22 1.23 -4.77
C PRO A 578 30.53 2.27 -3.70
N GLY A 579 29.49 3.08 -3.35
CA GLY A 579 29.62 4.14 -2.34
C GLY A 579 28.89 3.82 -1.03
N LEU A 580 28.51 4.88 -0.34
CA LEU A 580 27.84 4.88 0.95
C LEU A 580 26.33 4.68 0.78
N ASP A 581 25.70 3.95 1.68
CA ASP A 581 24.25 3.94 1.81
C ASP A 581 23.72 5.18 2.58
N LEU A 582 22.42 5.33 2.66
CA LEU A 582 21.75 6.49 3.26
C LEU A 582 22.26 6.76 4.70
N LEU A 583 22.37 5.74 5.54
CA LEU A 583 22.79 5.93 6.93
C LEU A 583 24.31 6.19 7.03
N GLU A 584 25.10 5.56 6.18
CA GLU A 584 26.53 5.86 6.03
C GLU A 584 26.77 7.27 5.48
N MET A 585 25.90 7.76 4.56
CA MET A 585 25.94 9.15 4.09
C MET A 585 25.66 10.16 5.20
N LEU A 586 24.70 9.86 6.10
CA LEU A 586 24.43 10.72 7.26
C LEU A 586 25.62 10.72 8.23
N ASP A 587 26.23 9.55 8.48
CA ASP A 587 27.44 9.47 9.31
C ASP A 587 28.59 10.25 8.66
N ALA A 588 28.79 10.12 7.35
CA ALA A 588 29.80 10.87 6.60
C ALA A 588 29.53 12.40 6.59
N ALA A 589 28.26 12.82 6.59
CA ALA A 589 27.89 14.23 6.73
C ALA A 589 28.23 14.74 8.14
N ALA A 590 27.90 13.99 9.19
CA ALA A 590 28.24 14.33 10.56
C ALA A 590 29.76 14.49 10.78
N ASP A 591 30.57 13.65 10.12
CA ASP A 591 32.04 13.70 10.12
C ASP A 591 32.61 14.76 9.16
N GLY A 592 31.78 15.47 8.40
CA GLY A 592 32.21 16.48 7.42
C GLY A 592 32.88 15.93 6.16
N ARG A 593 32.74 14.63 5.87
CA ARG A 593 33.22 13.98 4.63
C ARG A 593 32.23 14.11 3.47
N LEU A 594 30.91 14.03 3.75
CA LEU A 594 29.86 14.36 2.78
C LEU A 594 29.53 15.85 2.89
N LYS A 595 29.48 16.56 1.76
CA LYS A 595 29.35 18.01 1.72
C LYS A 595 28.09 18.53 1.01
N ALA A 596 27.53 17.76 0.08
CA ALA A 596 26.27 18.14 -0.53
C ALA A 596 25.41 16.92 -0.88
N MET A 597 24.10 17.14 -0.92
CA MET A 597 23.12 16.11 -1.29
C MET A 597 22.14 16.61 -2.36
N LEU A 598 21.73 15.71 -3.24
CA LEU A 598 20.60 15.85 -4.14
C LEU A 598 19.51 14.85 -3.72
N VAL A 599 18.34 15.34 -3.35
CA VAL A 599 17.29 14.54 -2.70
C VAL A 599 15.98 14.66 -3.48
N PHE A 600 15.42 13.53 -3.92
CA PHE A 600 14.14 13.44 -4.62
C PHE A 600 13.06 12.89 -3.71
N GLY A 601 11.96 13.65 -3.50
CA GLY A 601 10.71 13.20 -2.86
C GLY A 601 10.91 12.46 -1.54
N TYR A 602 11.81 12.94 -0.66
CA TYR A 602 12.13 12.29 0.59
C TYR A 602 12.43 13.28 1.72
N ASP A 603 11.59 13.29 2.76
CA ASP A 603 11.81 14.08 3.97
C ASP A 603 12.70 13.32 4.95
N LEU A 604 14.02 13.48 4.82
CA LEU A 604 15.05 12.81 5.64
C LEU A 604 14.90 13.11 7.13
N TYR A 605 14.73 14.38 7.48
CA TYR A 605 14.70 14.85 8.87
C TYR A 605 13.51 14.25 9.62
N MET A 606 12.34 14.21 8.98
CA MET A 606 11.15 13.64 9.59
C MET A 606 11.15 12.10 9.58
N SER A 607 11.68 11.49 8.51
CA SER A 607 11.50 10.06 8.24
C SER A 607 12.60 9.15 8.79
N THR A 608 13.78 9.71 9.15
CA THR A 608 14.90 8.90 9.66
C THR A 608 14.84 8.83 11.18
N ALA A 609 15.09 7.65 11.75
CA ALA A 609 15.22 7.51 13.21
C ALA A 609 16.36 8.39 13.76
N HIS A 610 16.28 8.73 15.03
CA HIS A 610 17.23 9.63 15.68
C HIS A 610 17.31 10.99 14.98
N ALA A 611 16.15 11.66 14.83
CA ALA A 611 16.02 12.91 14.07
C ALA A 611 16.99 14.01 14.52
N HIS A 612 17.35 14.11 15.81
CA HIS A 612 18.37 15.04 16.29
C HIS A 612 19.77 14.75 15.71
N GLY A 613 20.14 13.48 15.57
CA GLY A 613 21.37 13.06 14.91
C GLY A 613 21.36 13.41 13.43
N THR A 614 20.26 13.12 12.75
CA THR A 614 20.05 13.48 11.34
C THR A 614 20.15 15.00 11.14
N ALA A 615 19.52 15.81 11.97
CA ALA A 615 19.61 17.26 11.89
C ALA A 615 21.05 17.78 12.03
N ARG A 616 21.81 17.24 13.03
CA ARG A 616 23.22 17.60 13.18
C ARG A 616 24.07 17.24 11.97
N ALA A 617 23.82 16.08 11.37
CA ALA A 617 24.51 15.64 10.17
C ALA A 617 24.22 16.56 8.97
N LEU A 618 22.94 16.82 8.70
CA LEU A 618 22.51 17.66 7.59
C LEU A 618 22.97 19.13 7.73
N ALA A 619 23.11 19.63 8.96
CA ALA A 619 23.63 20.98 9.22
C ALA A 619 25.13 21.14 8.89
N GLN A 620 25.89 20.06 8.67
CA GLN A 620 27.30 20.11 8.23
C GLN A 620 27.45 20.19 6.71
N LEU A 621 26.36 20.04 5.95
CA LEU A 621 26.39 20.13 4.50
C LEU A 621 26.59 21.58 4.05
N GLU A 622 27.36 21.77 2.98
CA GLU A 622 27.52 23.06 2.29
C GLU A 622 26.29 23.43 1.45
N GLY A 623 25.43 22.46 1.17
CA GLY A 623 24.15 22.67 0.51
C GLY A 623 23.40 21.40 0.15
N MET A 624 22.11 21.57 -0.11
CA MET A 624 21.21 20.51 -0.48
C MET A 624 20.27 20.99 -1.58
N VAL A 625 20.18 20.20 -2.67
CA VAL A 625 19.16 20.36 -3.71
C VAL A 625 18.01 19.43 -3.38
N VAL A 626 16.79 19.97 -3.26
CA VAL A 626 15.57 19.21 -2.95
C VAL A 626 14.62 19.28 -4.13
N VAL A 627 14.13 18.12 -4.56
CA VAL A 627 13.10 17.97 -5.58
C VAL A 627 11.85 17.36 -4.91
N ASP A 628 10.80 18.13 -4.73
CA ASP A 628 9.59 17.67 -4.00
C ASP A 628 8.33 18.45 -4.42
N LEU A 629 7.17 18.02 -3.92
CA LEU A 629 5.88 18.71 -4.09
C LEU A 629 5.69 19.84 -3.08
N PHE A 630 6.25 19.69 -1.88
CA PHE A 630 6.00 20.55 -0.73
C PHE A 630 7.30 20.94 -0.06
N MET A 631 7.29 22.09 0.60
CA MET A 631 8.40 22.52 1.44
C MET A 631 8.42 21.65 2.71
N THR A 632 9.06 20.48 2.62
CA THR A 632 9.22 19.50 3.71
C THR A 632 10.08 20.02 4.85
N GLU A 633 10.08 19.36 6.01
CA GLU A 633 10.91 19.77 7.14
C GLU A 633 12.40 19.72 6.81
N THR A 634 12.83 18.76 5.98
CA THR A 634 14.19 18.71 5.41
C THR A 634 14.50 19.95 4.56
N ALA A 635 13.61 20.29 3.63
CA ALA A 635 13.80 21.43 2.73
C ALA A 635 13.84 22.76 3.52
N LYS A 636 12.90 22.95 4.46
CA LYS A 636 12.85 24.16 5.33
C LYS A 636 14.14 24.36 6.10
N ALA A 637 14.65 23.31 6.72
CA ALA A 637 15.80 23.42 7.61
C ALA A 637 17.14 23.44 6.87
N PHE A 638 17.33 22.64 5.82
CA PHE A 638 18.63 22.34 5.24
C PHE A 638 18.72 22.59 3.72
N GLY A 639 17.58 22.79 3.02
CA GLY A 639 17.58 23.03 1.57
C GLY A 639 18.27 24.32 1.15
N THR A 640 18.97 24.29 0.01
CA THR A 640 19.61 25.43 -0.65
C THR A 640 18.90 25.78 -1.95
N VAL A 641 18.51 24.76 -2.72
CA VAL A 641 17.74 24.88 -3.97
C VAL A 641 16.54 23.98 -3.87
N PHE A 642 15.35 24.46 -4.25
CA PHE A 642 14.12 23.70 -4.32
C PHE A 642 13.61 23.69 -5.76
N LEU A 643 13.43 22.48 -6.31
CA LEU A 643 12.91 22.24 -7.64
C LEU A 643 11.52 21.59 -7.54
N PRO A 644 10.44 22.28 -7.99
CA PRO A 644 9.08 21.80 -7.83
C PRO A 644 8.76 20.62 -8.73
N ALA A 645 8.47 19.47 -8.13
CA ALA A 645 8.14 18.24 -8.83
C ALA A 645 6.69 18.16 -9.30
N ALA A 646 6.45 17.44 -10.38
CA ALA A 646 5.12 16.99 -10.79
C ALA A 646 4.62 15.86 -9.91
N SER A 647 3.32 15.86 -9.61
CA SER A 647 2.68 14.78 -8.85
C SER A 647 2.53 13.50 -9.69
N PRO A 648 2.20 12.35 -9.07
CA PRO A 648 1.93 11.12 -9.82
C PRO A 648 0.73 11.20 -10.78
N PHE A 649 -0.14 12.19 -10.63
CA PHE A 649 -1.27 12.45 -11.54
C PHE A 649 -0.90 13.33 -12.73
N GLU A 650 0.28 13.94 -12.71
CA GLU A 650 0.79 14.93 -13.65
C GLU A 650 1.91 14.39 -14.54
N LYS A 651 2.29 13.12 -14.38
CA LYS A 651 3.42 12.51 -15.11
C LYS A 651 3.13 11.06 -15.51
N GLY A 652 3.89 10.57 -16.50
CA GLY A 652 3.84 9.20 -16.99
C GLY A 652 5.08 8.40 -16.65
N GLY A 653 5.01 7.07 -16.81
CA GLY A 653 6.09 6.14 -16.56
C GLY A 653 5.57 4.79 -16.08
N THR A 654 6.36 4.10 -15.24
CA THR A 654 5.95 2.83 -14.64
C THR A 654 6.21 2.79 -13.13
N PHE A 655 5.38 2.03 -12.39
CA PHE A 655 5.65 1.61 -11.01
C PHE A 655 5.84 0.10 -10.94
N MET A 656 6.54 -0.35 -9.92
CA MET A 656 6.67 -1.77 -9.59
C MET A 656 6.12 -2.03 -8.19
N ASN A 657 5.02 -2.77 -8.09
CA ASN A 657 4.37 -3.05 -6.82
C ASN A 657 5.08 -4.15 -6.00
N GLY A 658 4.56 -4.44 -4.79
CA GLY A 658 5.14 -5.41 -3.87
C GLY A 658 5.17 -6.85 -4.35
N GLU A 659 4.30 -7.23 -5.31
CA GLU A 659 4.28 -8.55 -5.96
C GLU A 659 5.09 -8.61 -7.27
N ARG A 660 6.05 -7.69 -7.48
CA ARG A 660 6.92 -7.65 -8.67
C ARG A 660 6.21 -7.28 -9.98
N ARG A 661 5.02 -6.69 -9.91
CA ARG A 661 4.24 -6.28 -11.08
C ARG A 661 4.64 -4.90 -11.55
N VAL A 662 5.14 -4.80 -12.79
CA VAL A 662 5.38 -3.52 -13.46
C VAL A 662 4.05 -3.04 -14.07
N GLN A 663 3.67 -1.81 -13.75
CA GLN A 663 2.37 -1.23 -14.10
C GLN A 663 2.55 0.16 -14.70
N LYS A 664 1.79 0.49 -15.73
CA LYS A 664 1.89 1.78 -16.43
C LYS A 664 1.17 2.90 -15.68
N VAL A 665 1.89 3.95 -15.39
CA VAL A 665 1.39 5.22 -14.84
C VAL A 665 1.10 6.18 -15.98
N ARG A 666 -0.03 6.88 -15.89
CA ARG A 666 -0.45 7.87 -16.91
C ARG A 666 -0.78 9.19 -16.26
N ALA A 667 -0.33 10.27 -16.89
CA ALA A 667 -0.76 11.61 -16.53
C ALA A 667 -2.29 11.74 -16.72
N THR A 668 -2.94 12.36 -15.77
CA THR A 668 -4.40 12.57 -15.76
C THR A 668 -4.75 14.05 -15.85
N VAL A 669 -3.88 14.92 -15.40
CA VAL A 669 -3.94 16.38 -15.46
C VAL A 669 -2.59 16.96 -15.84
N ALA A 670 -2.57 18.21 -16.27
CA ALA A 670 -1.32 18.95 -16.53
C ALA A 670 -0.57 19.24 -15.21
N PRO A 671 0.78 19.39 -15.26
CA PRO A 671 1.55 19.84 -14.10
C PRO A 671 1.08 21.19 -13.58
N ARG A 672 0.97 21.34 -12.26
CA ARG A 672 0.57 22.60 -11.61
C ARG A 672 1.65 23.66 -11.69
N GLY A 673 1.26 24.86 -12.14
CA GLY A 673 2.14 26.01 -12.26
C GLY A 673 3.34 25.72 -13.16
N GLN A 674 4.55 25.82 -12.61
CA GLN A 674 5.80 25.53 -13.31
C GLN A 674 6.42 24.18 -12.92
N SER A 675 5.70 23.30 -12.20
CA SER A 675 6.22 21.99 -11.80
C SER A 675 6.61 21.14 -13.01
N ARG A 676 7.67 20.34 -12.87
CA ARG A 676 8.17 19.43 -13.92
C ARG A 676 8.25 18.01 -13.39
N SER A 677 8.16 17.01 -14.28
CA SER A 677 8.46 15.64 -13.91
C SER A 677 9.91 15.50 -13.41
N ASP A 678 10.16 14.56 -12.50
CA ASP A 678 11.53 14.30 -12.05
C ASP A 678 12.42 13.85 -13.23
N LEU A 679 11.82 13.23 -14.25
CA LEU A 679 12.48 12.89 -15.51
C LEU A 679 13.01 14.15 -16.19
N ASP A 680 12.17 15.17 -16.42
CA ASP A 680 12.58 16.42 -17.07
C ASP A 680 13.62 17.15 -16.25
N ILE A 681 13.49 17.15 -14.92
CA ILE A 681 14.46 17.76 -14.00
C ILE A 681 15.81 17.05 -14.10
N LEU A 682 15.83 15.71 -14.12
CA LEU A 682 17.05 14.90 -14.23
C LEU A 682 17.77 15.14 -15.57
N LEU A 683 17.03 15.20 -16.68
CA LEU A 683 17.58 15.50 -18.01
C LEU A 683 18.18 16.90 -18.05
N ALA A 684 17.47 17.90 -17.50
CA ALA A 684 17.95 19.28 -17.45
C ALA A 684 19.20 19.44 -16.56
N LEU A 685 19.24 18.77 -15.40
CA LEU A 685 20.43 18.77 -14.54
C LEU A 685 21.62 18.07 -15.22
N ALA A 686 21.40 16.94 -15.90
CA ALA A 686 22.46 16.24 -16.63
C ALA A 686 23.10 17.13 -17.71
N GLN A 687 22.30 17.93 -18.39
CA GLN A 687 22.79 18.94 -19.35
C GLN A 687 23.71 19.97 -18.68
N ARG A 688 23.26 20.57 -17.55
CA ARG A 688 24.03 21.57 -16.79
C ARG A 688 25.34 21.00 -16.22
N LEU A 689 25.33 19.72 -15.87
CA LEU A 689 26.50 19.00 -15.35
C LEU A 689 27.45 18.49 -16.44
N GLY A 690 27.19 18.82 -17.72
CA GLY A 690 28.05 18.45 -18.86
C GLY A 690 27.92 16.96 -19.28
N ALA A 691 26.88 16.27 -18.84
CA ALA A 691 26.60 14.86 -19.13
C ALA A 691 25.43 14.66 -20.12
N GLY A 692 24.97 15.71 -20.80
CA GLY A 692 23.79 15.68 -21.66
C GLY A 692 23.82 14.60 -22.74
N ASP A 693 24.99 14.28 -23.29
CA ASP A 693 25.14 13.24 -24.32
C ASP A 693 24.74 11.84 -23.82
N ALA A 694 24.93 11.53 -22.53
CA ALA A 694 24.55 10.28 -21.92
C ALA A 694 23.06 10.23 -21.53
N PHE A 695 22.33 11.35 -21.62
CA PHE A 695 20.94 11.50 -21.19
C PHE A 695 20.02 11.96 -22.34
N ARG A 696 20.21 11.42 -23.54
CA ARG A 696 19.38 11.70 -24.71
C ARG A 696 18.15 10.80 -24.74
N TYR A 697 17.13 11.20 -23.98
CA TYR A 697 15.81 10.55 -23.96
C TYR A 697 14.73 11.58 -24.27
N HIS A 698 13.72 11.17 -25.02
CA HIS A 698 12.57 12.00 -25.36
C HIS A 698 11.40 11.76 -24.39
N ASP A 699 11.28 10.53 -23.86
CA ASP A 699 10.19 10.14 -22.96
C ASP A 699 10.58 8.99 -22.01
N ALA A 700 9.66 8.62 -21.14
CA ALA A 700 9.85 7.55 -20.18
C ALA A 700 10.00 6.16 -20.85
N GLU A 701 9.36 5.91 -22.00
CA GLU A 701 9.47 4.64 -22.69
C GLU A 701 10.89 4.38 -23.23
N GLU A 702 11.57 5.41 -23.72
CA GLU A 702 12.96 5.30 -24.18
C GLU A 702 13.90 4.96 -23.01
N VAL A 703 13.68 5.56 -21.82
CA VAL A 703 14.41 5.22 -20.60
C VAL A 703 14.15 3.76 -20.22
N TRP A 704 12.89 3.33 -20.23
CA TRP A 704 12.52 1.95 -19.91
C TRP A 704 13.11 0.94 -20.91
N ASN A 705 13.23 1.30 -22.18
CA ASN A 705 13.87 0.46 -23.17
C ASN A 705 15.37 0.26 -22.88
N GLU A 706 16.06 1.20 -22.26
CA GLU A 706 17.44 1.01 -21.77
C GLU A 706 17.47 0.10 -20.53
N VAL A 707 16.52 0.23 -19.61
CA VAL A 707 16.34 -0.70 -18.47
C VAL A 707 16.18 -2.13 -18.95
N ARG A 708 15.33 -2.37 -19.95
CA ARG A 708 15.11 -3.70 -20.57
C ARG A 708 16.40 -4.32 -21.13
N LYS A 709 17.32 -3.51 -21.66
CA LYS A 709 18.62 -3.97 -22.15
C LYS A 709 19.55 -4.37 -21.01
N LEU A 710 19.55 -3.60 -19.91
CA LEU A 710 20.43 -3.82 -18.76
C LEU A 710 19.93 -4.94 -17.84
N TRP A 711 18.62 -5.14 -17.77
CA TRP A 711 17.98 -6.13 -16.90
C TRP A 711 17.17 -7.15 -17.71
N PRO A 712 17.76 -8.33 -18.06
CA PRO A 712 17.10 -9.34 -18.89
C PRO A 712 15.79 -9.87 -18.34
N ALA A 713 15.61 -9.86 -17.01
CA ALA A 713 14.37 -10.33 -16.38
C ALA A 713 13.14 -9.48 -16.72
N VAL A 714 13.31 -8.27 -17.29
CA VAL A 714 12.21 -7.42 -17.75
C VAL A 714 12.26 -7.15 -19.26
N ALA A 715 13.08 -7.89 -20.01
CA ALA A 715 13.24 -7.67 -21.45
C ALA A 715 11.91 -7.77 -22.23
N GLY A 716 10.99 -8.61 -21.79
CA GLY A 716 9.65 -8.76 -22.37
C GLY A 716 8.61 -7.76 -21.87
N VAL A 717 8.94 -6.88 -20.92
CA VAL A 717 8.01 -5.91 -20.35
C VAL A 717 8.01 -4.62 -21.18
N ALA A 718 7.40 -4.65 -22.35
CA ALA A 718 7.28 -3.48 -23.22
C ALA A 718 6.03 -2.65 -22.85
N TYR A 719 6.07 -1.33 -23.07
CA TYR A 719 4.98 -0.40 -22.73
C TYR A 719 3.65 -0.77 -23.38
N HIS A 720 3.64 -1.17 -24.67
CA HIS A 720 2.42 -1.58 -25.36
C HIS A 720 1.75 -2.82 -24.74
N ARG A 721 2.53 -3.68 -24.06
CA ARG A 721 1.99 -4.82 -23.32
C ARG A 721 1.35 -4.40 -22.00
N LEU A 722 1.92 -3.40 -21.33
CA LEU A 722 1.36 -2.86 -20.07
C LEU A 722 0.00 -2.18 -20.31
N ASP A 723 -0.23 -1.61 -21.49
CA ASP A 723 -1.53 -1.06 -21.88
C ASP A 723 -2.64 -2.12 -21.97
N ARG A 724 -2.29 -3.34 -22.43
CA ARG A 724 -3.24 -4.44 -22.64
C ARG A 724 -3.52 -5.25 -21.38
N SER A 725 -2.49 -5.50 -20.56
CA SER A 725 -2.54 -6.51 -19.50
C SER A 725 -2.80 -5.96 -18.10
N GLY A 726 -2.83 -4.63 -17.92
CA GLY A 726 -2.89 -4.01 -16.59
C GLY A 726 -1.63 -4.22 -15.75
N GLY A 727 -0.52 -4.68 -16.34
CA GLY A 727 0.78 -4.90 -15.72
C GLY A 727 1.29 -6.34 -15.84
N LEU A 728 2.62 -6.50 -15.72
CA LEU A 728 3.34 -7.77 -15.88
C LEU A 728 4.29 -8.02 -14.71
N GLN A 729 4.28 -9.23 -14.18
CA GLN A 729 5.21 -9.65 -13.13
C GLN A 729 6.50 -10.19 -13.73
N TRP A 730 7.63 -9.66 -13.27
CA TRP A 730 8.93 -10.21 -13.64
C TRP A 730 9.26 -11.47 -12.81
N PRO A 731 10.11 -12.40 -13.32
CA PRO A 731 10.74 -12.44 -14.63
C PRO A 731 9.77 -12.53 -15.82
N CYS A 732 10.08 -11.75 -16.87
CA CYS A 732 9.41 -11.74 -18.16
C CYS A 732 10.47 -11.51 -19.24
N PRO A 733 11.20 -12.56 -19.66
CA PRO A 733 12.44 -12.44 -20.42
C PRO A 733 12.24 -12.06 -21.89
N ASP A 734 11.05 -12.26 -22.43
CA ASP A 734 10.69 -11.95 -23.81
C ASP A 734 9.22 -11.51 -23.94
N GLU A 735 8.85 -10.95 -25.09
CA GLU A 735 7.52 -10.39 -25.31
C GLU A 735 6.39 -11.43 -25.49
N LEU A 736 6.70 -12.71 -25.62
CA LEU A 736 5.72 -13.80 -25.66
C LEU A 736 5.47 -14.36 -24.25
N HIS A 737 6.41 -14.15 -23.33
CA HIS A 737 6.31 -14.67 -21.98
C HIS A 737 5.19 -13.96 -21.18
N PRO A 738 4.29 -14.68 -20.49
CA PRO A 738 3.13 -14.09 -19.80
C PRO A 738 3.48 -13.34 -18.49
N GLY A 739 4.74 -13.34 -18.07
CA GLY A 739 5.20 -12.94 -16.75
C GLY A 739 5.22 -14.13 -15.77
N THR A 740 5.83 -13.93 -14.61
CA THR A 740 6.05 -14.99 -13.61
C THR A 740 5.38 -14.63 -12.29
N ALA A 741 4.23 -15.22 -12.00
CA ALA A 741 3.48 -15.00 -10.77
C ALA A 741 4.19 -15.63 -9.55
N ILE A 742 4.78 -16.82 -9.71
CA ILE A 742 5.40 -17.62 -8.64
C ILE A 742 6.87 -17.88 -8.97
N LEU A 743 7.76 -17.42 -8.09
CA LEU A 743 9.21 -17.68 -8.17
C LEU A 743 9.58 -19.05 -7.59
N HIS A 744 10.82 -19.49 -7.88
CA HIS A 744 11.46 -20.66 -7.25
C HIS A 744 10.74 -22.00 -7.46
N LYS A 745 10.02 -22.16 -8.58
CA LYS A 745 9.41 -23.44 -8.96
C LYS A 745 10.47 -24.53 -9.18
N GLU A 746 11.53 -24.21 -9.91
CA GLU A 746 12.57 -25.16 -10.33
C GLU A 746 13.87 -25.01 -9.56
N GLY A 747 14.28 -23.81 -9.18
CA GLY A 747 15.56 -23.54 -8.52
C GLY A 747 15.61 -22.16 -7.86
N PHE A 748 16.80 -21.76 -7.43
CA PHE A 748 17.06 -20.51 -6.73
C PHE A 748 18.23 -19.76 -7.39
N PRO A 749 18.18 -18.44 -7.54
CA PRO A 749 19.32 -17.68 -8.07
C PRO A 749 20.59 -17.78 -7.23
N VAL A 750 20.49 -18.11 -5.93
CA VAL A 750 21.64 -18.34 -5.05
C VAL A 750 22.41 -19.61 -5.40
N GLY A 751 21.80 -20.55 -6.13
CA GLY A 751 22.36 -21.85 -6.49
C GLY A 751 21.27 -22.91 -6.64
N PRO A 752 21.63 -24.19 -6.89
CA PRO A 752 20.65 -25.25 -7.07
C PRO A 752 19.79 -25.49 -5.82
N LYS A 753 20.30 -25.10 -4.64
CA LYS A 753 19.63 -25.26 -3.35
C LYS A 753 19.60 -23.96 -2.56
N ALA A 754 18.49 -23.72 -1.83
CA ALA A 754 18.35 -22.63 -0.88
C ALA A 754 19.21 -22.85 0.37
N GLN A 755 19.58 -21.77 1.07
CA GLN A 755 20.52 -21.81 2.17
C GLN A 755 19.82 -21.77 3.53
N LEU A 756 19.97 -22.80 4.35
CA LEU A 756 19.64 -22.80 5.77
C LEU A 756 20.90 -22.48 6.58
N ARG A 757 20.82 -21.49 7.47
CA ARG A 757 21.97 -20.99 8.24
C ARG A 757 21.62 -20.84 9.72
N PRO A 758 22.52 -21.23 10.65
CA PRO A 758 22.38 -20.87 12.05
C PRO A 758 22.21 -19.36 12.27
N LEU A 759 21.38 -18.99 13.22
CA LEU A 759 21.10 -17.60 13.59
C LEU A 759 21.36 -17.39 15.08
N THR A 760 21.91 -16.22 15.41
CA THR A 760 22.17 -15.80 16.80
C THR A 760 21.32 -14.60 17.13
N TRP A 761 20.64 -14.62 18.28
CA TRP A 761 19.91 -13.47 18.78
C TRP A 761 20.80 -12.60 19.65
N THR A 762 20.77 -11.30 19.40
CA THR A 762 21.36 -10.25 20.21
C THR A 762 20.25 -9.34 20.71
N PRO A 763 20.07 -9.19 22.03
CA PRO A 763 19.06 -8.26 22.56
C PRO A 763 19.29 -6.83 22.10
N SER A 764 18.20 -6.09 21.87
CA SER A 764 18.27 -4.65 21.59
C SER A 764 18.88 -3.89 22.77
N ARG A 765 19.56 -2.78 22.48
CA ARG A 765 20.11 -1.86 23.49
C ARG A 765 19.04 -0.99 24.14
N GLU A 766 17.88 -0.85 23.54
CA GLU A 766 16.73 -0.13 24.07
C GLU A 766 16.02 -0.99 25.13
N VAL A 767 16.52 -0.91 26.38
CA VAL A 767 15.99 -1.68 27.50
C VAL A 767 15.25 -0.73 28.45
N PRO A 768 14.02 -1.06 28.88
CA PRO A 768 13.31 -0.28 29.88
C PRO A 768 14.02 -0.34 31.24
N ASP A 769 13.96 0.75 31.96
CA ASP A 769 14.47 0.90 33.32
C ASP A 769 13.54 1.77 34.18
N ALA A 770 13.97 2.15 35.38
CA ALA A 770 13.15 2.96 36.29
C ALA A 770 12.86 4.37 35.75
N ASP A 771 13.75 4.95 34.94
CA ASP A 771 13.58 6.29 34.37
C ASP A 771 12.72 6.25 33.08
N PHE A 772 12.79 5.15 32.29
CA PHE A 772 12.09 4.94 31.06
C PHE A 772 11.39 3.57 31.04
N PRO A 773 10.27 3.43 31.77
CA PRO A 773 9.67 2.11 32.05
C PRO A 773 8.86 1.50 30.90
N PHE A 774 8.52 2.28 29.87
CA PHE A 774 7.70 1.84 28.75
C PHE A 774 8.54 1.54 27.53
N ILE A 775 8.06 0.64 26.66
CA ILE A 775 8.61 0.39 25.32
C ILE A 775 7.66 0.97 24.27
N LEU A 776 8.05 2.09 23.68
CA LEU A 776 7.36 2.66 22.54
C LEU A 776 7.56 1.79 21.30
N ASN A 777 6.47 1.33 20.72
CA ASN A 777 6.40 0.78 19.36
C ASN A 777 5.82 1.84 18.43
N THR A 778 6.22 1.84 17.16
CA THR A 778 5.80 2.87 16.20
C THR A 778 5.09 2.28 14.99
N GLY A 779 4.21 3.04 14.36
CA GLY A 779 3.55 2.59 13.13
C GLY A 779 2.69 3.63 12.44
N ARG A 780 1.69 3.15 11.72
CA ARG A 780 0.81 3.94 10.86
C ARG A 780 -0.65 3.74 11.24
N SER A 781 -1.52 4.65 10.78
CA SER A 781 -2.98 4.52 10.82
C SER A 781 -3.54 4.23 9.42
N LEU A 782 -4.82 3.82 9.36
CA LEU A 782 -5.51 3.59 8.09
C LEU A 782 -5.60 4.85 7.22
N GLN A 783 -5.86 6.00 7.83
CA GLN A 783 -6.16 7.24 7.14
C GLN A 783 -4.90 7.95 6.65
N HIS A 784 -3.77 7.81 7.35
CA HIS A 784 -2.52 8.49 7.01
C HIS A 784 -1.50 7.56 6.38
N PHE A 785 -0.51 8.14 5.70
CA PHE A 785 0.51 7.39 4.99
C PHE A 785 1.92 7.96 5.21
N ASN A 786 2.85 7.11 5.69
CA ASN A 786 4.25 7.46 6.01
C ASN A 786 4.34 8.75 6.84
N ALA A 787 5.23 9.69 6.44
CA ALA A 787 5.41 11.00 7.08
C ALA A 787 4.19 11.95 6.97
N GLY A 788 3.04 11.48 6.48
CA GLY A 788 1.84 12.30 6.39
C GLY A 788 1.82 13.31 5.25
N THR A 789 2.94 13.65 4.62
CA THR A 789 3.12 14.77 3.67
C THR A 789 1.95 14.96 2.69
N MET A 790 1.43 13.88 2.10
CA MET A 790 0.27 13.96 1.22
C MET A 790 -1.06 13.91 2.00
N THR A 791 -1.20 13.00 2.95
CA THR A 791 -2.49 12.71 3.59
C THR A 791 -2.94 13.77 4.60
N VAL A 792 -2.02 14.52 5.23
CA VAL A 792 -2.40 15.66 6.08
C VAL A 792 -2.96 16.85 5.28
N ARG A 793 -2.79 16.85 3.96
CA ARG A 793 -3.38 17.83 3.02
C ARG A 793 -4.65 17.31 2.35
N THR A 794 -5.34 16.41 3.03
CA THR A 794 -6.62 15.85 2.61
C THR A 794 -7.60 15.87 3.77
N GLU A 795 -8.87 15.62 3.51
CA GLU A 795 -9.89 15.53 4.55
C GLU A 795 -9.69 14.33 5.52
N ASN A 796 -8.63 13.51 5.33
CA ASN A 796 -8.28 12.41 6.24
C ASN A 796 -7.99 12.91 7.67
N THR A 797 -7.49 14.14 7.82
CA THR A 797 -7.27 14.80 9.12
C THR A 797 -8.56 15.01 9.91
N ARG A 798 -9.73 15.00 9.25
CA ARG A 798 -11.04 15.09 9.90
C ARG A 798 -11.60 13.72 10.28
N LEU A 799 -11.01 12.62 9.79
CA LEU A 799 -11.37 11.25 10.14
C LEU A 799 -10.61 10.75 11.38
N THR A 800 -9.34 11.13 11.49
CA THR A 800 -8.49 10.73 12.63
C THR A 800 -7.35 11.74 12.80
N ARG A 801 -6.86 11.85 14.03
CA ARG A 801 -5.67 12.65 14.36
C ARG A 801 -4.42 11.99 13.75
N ASP A 802 -3.40 12.78 13.51
CA ASP A 802 -2.11 12.35 12.97
C ASP A 802 -1.00 12.28 14.05
N ASP A 803 -1.36 12.47 15.33
CA ASP A 803 -0.48 12.54 16.50
C ASP A 803 -0.93 11.64 17.67
N LEU A 804 -1.57 10.50 17.39
CA LEU A 804 -2.08 9.59 18.41
C LEU A 804 -0.98 8.75 19.06
N LEU A 805 -1.13 8.57 20.39
CA LEU A 805 -0.42 7.60 21.22
C LEU A 805 -1.44 6.61 21.80
N GLU A 806 -1.47 5.37 21.30
CA GLU A 806 -2.27 4.30 21.93
C GLU A 806 -1.63 3.91 23.26
N VAL A 807 -2.44 3.95 24.32
CA VAL A 807 -2.01 3.63 25.69
C VAL A 807 -2.99 2.61 26.28
N ASN A 808 -2.44 1.59 26.96
CA ASN A 808 -3.28 0.60 27.65
C ASN A 808 -4.02 1.27 28.83
N PRO A 809 -5.32 0.97 29.06
CA PRO A 809 -6.09 1.54 30.17
C PRO A 809 -5.44 1.37 31.56
N GLN A 810 -4.72 0.27 31.83
CA GLN A 810 -4.01 0.06 33.10
C GLN A 810 -2.82 1.04 33.27
N ASP A 811 -2.08 1.29 32.19
CA ASP A 811 -0.99 2.28 32.20
C ASP A 811 -1.56 3.68 32.37
N ALA A 812 -2.64 3.99 31.69
CA ALA A 812 -3.31 5.29 31.79
C ALA A 812 -3.84 5.54 33.20
N GLU A 813 -4.46 4.56 33.86
CA GLU A 813 -4.90 4.65 35.24
C GLU A 813 -3.72 4.93 36.20
N SER A 814 -2.61 4.19 36.03
CA SER A 814 -1.41 4.36 36.84
C SER A 814 -0.76 5.73 36.71
N LEU A 815 -0.86 6.34 35.52
CA LEU A 815 -0.32 7.67 35.21
C LEU A 815 -1.37 8.79 35.39
N GLY A 816 -2.64 8.44 35.63
CA GLY A 816 -3.76 9.37 35.73
C GLY A 816 -4.09 10.07 34.41
N LEU A 817 -3.89 9.39 33.24
CA LEU A 817 -4.13 9.92 31.88
C LEU A 817 -5.59 9.75 31.49
N LEU A 818 -6.08 10.71 30.69
CA LEU A 818 -7.43 10.70 30.11
C LEU A 818 -7.38 10.52 28.59
N GLU A 819 -8.51 10.09 28.01
CA GLU A 819 -8.70 10.07 26.57
C GLU A 819 -8.51 11.47 25.98
N ASP A 820 -7.82 11.57 24.84
CA ASP A 820 -7.48 12.81 24.09
C ASP A 820 -6.63 13.84 24.90
N GLU A 821 -6.03 13.42 26.03
CA GLU A 821 -5.10 14.28 26.80
C GLU A 821 -3.77 14.41 26.06
N GLU A 822 -3.24 15.64 25.94
CA GLU A 822 -1.91 15.87 25.40
C GLU A 822 -0.83 15.49 26.42
N VAL A 823 0.13 14.67 25.96
CA VAL A 823 1.25 14.18 26.78
C VAL A 823 2.59 14.43 26.10
N THR A 824 3.64 14.50 26.91
CA THR A 824 5.03 14.46 26.42
C THR A 824 5.57 13.05 26.58
N VAL A 825 6.00 12.46 25.46
CA VAL A 825 6.72 11.18 25.44
C VAL A 825 8.21 11.46 25.35
N GLU A 826 8.98 11.01 26.31
CA GLU A 826 10.41 11.27 26.42
C GLU A 826 11.22 9.98 26.46
N SER A 827 12.34 9.96 25.76
CA SER A 827 13.34 8.88 25.75
C SER A 827 14.73 9.42 26.10
N ARG A 828 15.75 8.57 26.10
CA ARG A 828 17.16 8.98 26.21
C ARG A 828 17.66 9.83 25.04
N HIS A 829 16.92 9.86 23.92
CA HIS A 829 17.32 10.49 22.66
C HIS A 829 16.63 11.83 22.42
N GLY A 830 15.48 12.06 23.07
CA GLY A 830 14.69 13.28 22.92
C GLY A 830 13.22 13.04 23.27
N ARG A 831 12.37 13.97 22.87
CA ARG A 831 10.95 13.97 23.24
C ARG A 831 10.06 14.45 22.11
N PHE A 832 8.77 14.05 22.17
CA PHE A 832 7.70 14.55 21.28
C PHE A 832 6.39 14.68 22.07
N GLN A 833 5.42 15.41 21.49
CA GLN A 833 4.07 15.53 22.04
C GLN A 833 3.11 14.65 21.26
N ALA A 834 2.12 14.06 21.95
CA ALA A 834 1.09 13.22 21.34
C ALA A 834 -0.20 13.30 22.15
N HIS A 835 -1.33 12.92 21.53
CA HIS A 835 -2.62 12.79 22.20
C HIS A 835 -2.90 11.33 22.54
N VAL A 836 -3.32 11.09 23.76
CA VAL A 836 -3.61 9.75 24.30
C VAL A 836 -4.87 9.18 23.65
N HIS A 837 -4.79 7.94 23.19
CA HIS A 837 -5.93 7.12 22.82
C HIS A 837 -5.95 5.84 23.68
N LEU A 838 -6.94 5.70 24.51
CA LEU A 838 -7.07 4.58 25.44
C LEU A 838 -7.59 3.33 24.70
N THR A 839 -6.79 2.27 24.70
CA THR A 839 -7.19 1.05 23.98
C THR A 839 -6.50 -0.20 24.54
N ASP A 840 -7.23 -1.34 24.51
CA ASP A 840 -6.71 -2.67 24.82
C ASP A 840 -5.97 -3.34 23.65
N ARG A 841 -5.83 -2.63 22.54
CA ARG A 841 -5.05 -3.10 21.38
C ARG A 841 -3.55 -3.21 21.69
N VAL A 842 -3.06 -2.43 22.63
CA VAL A 842 -1.67 -2.46 23.12
C VAL A 842 -1.61 -3.09 24.50
N ARG A 843 -0.50 -3.77 24.82
CA ARG A 843 -0.30 -4.36 26.15
C ARG A 843 0.16 -3.31 27.16
N PRO A 844 -0.06 -3.56 28.47
CA PRO A 844 0.57 -2.73 29.51
C PRO A 844 2.09 -2.65 29.32
N GLY A 845 2.64 -1.45 29.45
CA GLY A 845 4.06 -1.16 29.25
C GLY A 845 4.51 -0.99 27.80
N GLU A 846 3.61 -1.13 26.81
CA GLU A 846 3.95 -1.10 25.37
C GLU A 846 3.08 -0.10 24.59
N PRO A 847 3.19 1.21 24.82
CA PRO A 847 2.48 2.22 24.05
C PRO A 847 2.86 2.18 22.58
N PHE A 848 1.91 2.60 21.70
CA PHE A 848 2.10 2.65 20.26
C PHE A 848 1.88 4.07 19.71
N GLY A 849 2.90 4.63 19.05
CA GLY A 849 2.87 5.96 18.48
C GLY A 849 2.80 5.95 16.95
N ILE A 850 2.05 6.88 16.36
CA ILE A 850 2.01 7.10 14.92
C ILE A 850 2.91 8.28 14.54
N PHE A 851 3.62 8.18 13.39
CA PHE A 851 4.66 9.15 12.99
C PHE A 851 4.24 10.01 11.80
N HIS A 852 2.95 10.40 11.73
CA HIS A 852 2.43 11.17 10.59
C HIS A 852 2.53 12.69 10.76
N ASN A 853 2.72 13.17 12.00
CA ASN A 853 2.68 14.58 12.33
C ASN A 853 4.08 15.21 12.31
N ALA A 854 4.27 16.20 11.41
CA ALA A 854 5.53 16.91 11.27
C ALA A 854 5.84 17.83 12.47
N LYS A 855 4.84 18.28 13.23
CA LYS A 855 5.04 19.12 14.42
C LYS A 855 5.44 18.27 15.63
N ALA A 856 4.82 17.09 15.78
CA ALA A 856 5.14 16.16 16.84
C ALA A 856 6.53 15.54 16.64
N MET A 857 6.89 15.17 15.41
CA MET A 857 8.18 14.55 15.04
C MET A 857 8.60 13.41 15.97
N LEU A 858 7.80 12.34 16.02
CA LEU A 858 8.04 11.18 16.91
C LEU A 858 9.50 10.67 16.83
N ASN A 859 10.16 10.76 15.68
CA ASN A 859 11.54 10.33 15.51
C ASN A 859 12.59 11.16 16.30
N HIS A 860 12.20 12.23 16.99
CA HIS A 860 13.05 12.84 17.99
C HIS A 860 13.31 11.90 19.18
N ALA A 861 12.35 11.05 19.51
CA ALA A 861 12.50 10.08 20.60
C ALA A 861 13.17 8.77 20.18
N THR A 862 13.19 8.40 18.90
CA THR A 862 13.79 7.13 18.46
C THR A 862 15.32 7.16 18.54
N GLY A 863 15.94 5.98 18.78
CA GLY A 863 17.38 5.85 18.97
C GLY A 863 18.18 5.58 17.69
N PRO A 864 19.53 5.54 17.79
CA PRO A 864 20.43 5.31 16.64
C PRO A 864 20.66 3.83 16.31
N GLY A 865 19.94 2.89 16.95
CA GLY A 865 20.06 1.45 16.69
C GLY A 865 19.80 1.10 15.23
N ARG A 866 20.58 0.16 14.66
CA ARG A 866 20.53 -0.23 13.23
C ARG A 866 20.73 -1.73 13.05
N ASP A 867 20.11 -2.30 12.03
CA ASP A 867 20.44 -3.65 11.54
C ASP A 867 21.91 -3.69 11.01
N PRO A 868 22.76 -4.63 11.44
CA PRO A 868 24.18 -4.61 11.08
C PRO A 868 24.46 -4.95 9.61
N LYS A 869 23.50 -5.53 8.88
CA LYS A 869 23.67 -5.95 7.48
C LYS A 869 23.19 -4.90 6.48
N THR A 870 22.14 -4.16 6.86
CA THR A 870 21.48 -3.21 5.95
C THR A 870 21.46 -1.79 6.47
N HIS A 871 21.92 -1.55 7.70
CA HIS A 871 21.87 -0.29 8.41
C HIS A 871 20.44 0.26 8.63
N THR A 872 19.39 -0.55 8.37
CA THR A 872 17.99 -0.15 8.61
C THR A 872 17.79 0.18 10.08
N PRO A 873 17.22 1.37 10.42
CA PRO A 873 17.05 1.80 11.81
C PRO A 873 16.06 0.94 12.61
N GLU A 874 16.29 0.84 13.93
CA GLU A 874 15.38 0.20 14.88
C GLU A 874 14.27 1.17 15.30
N PHE A 875 13.19 1.29 14.50
CA PHE A 875 12.04 2.16 14.81
C PHE A 875 11.05 1.52 15.79
N LYS A 876 11.06 0.20 15.94
CA LYS A 876 10.01 -0.54 16.64
C LYS A 876 10.26 -0.76 18.11
N ARG A 877 11.33 -0.18 18.66
CA ARG A 877 11.67 -0.34 20.05
C ARG A 877 12.46 0.86 20.56
N THR A 878 11.84 1.61 21.48
CA THR A 878 12.51 2.72 22.19
C THR A 878 12.01 2.75 23.63
N ALA A 879 12.91 2.80 24.59
CA ALA A 879 12.55 2.96 26.00
C ALA A 879 12.13 4.40 26.28
N VAL A 880 10.93 4.60 26.83
CA VAL A 880 10.31 5.92 27.04
C VAL A 880 9.65 6.06 28.40
N ARG A 881 9.38 7.32 28.80
CA ARG A 881 8.43 7.69 29.84
C ARG A 881 7.34 8.59 29.26
N ILE A 882 6.16 8.56 29.84
CA ILE A 882 5.02 9.40 29.46
C ILE A 882 4.78 10.41 30.60
N LEU A 883 4.78 11.68 30.25
CA LEU A 883 4.63 12.79 31.19
C LEU A 883 3.40 13.60 30.81
N LYS A 884 2.58 13.98 31.81
CA LYS A 884 1.53 14.98 31.60
C LYS A 884 2.16 16.29 31.15
N THR A 885 1.59 16.89 30.09
CA THR A 885 1.97 18.25 29.72
C THR A 885 1.48 19.18 30.82
N ALA A 886 2.40 19.92 31.48
CA ALA A 886 2.00 20.87 32.49
C ALA A 886 1.03 21.88 31.90
N ALA A 887 -0.13 22.08 32.53
CA ALA A 887 -1.04 23.13 32.12
C ALA A 887 -0.29 24.47 32.23
N VAL A 888 -0.08 25.16 31.09
CA VAL A 888 0.55 26.46 31.00
C VAL A 888 -0.39 27.53 31.52
#